data_1e587b55fcd1f1066e2f5db1a6f6c757
#
_entry.id   1e587b55fcd1f1066e2f5db1a6f6c757
#
_cell.length_a   1.000
_cell.length_b   1.000
_cell.length_c   1.000
_cell.angle_alpha   90.00
_cell.angle_beta   90.00
_cell.angle_gamma   90.00
#
_symmetry.space_group_name_H-M   'P 1'
#
loop_
_entity.id
_entity.type
_entity.pdbx_description
1 polymer ?
#
loop_
_entity_poly.entity_id
_entity_poly.type
_entity_poly.pdbx_seq_one_letter_code
_entity_poly.pdbx_strand_id
1 'polypeptide(L)'
;MIYMKKLLQALLFAGFLPLSAQTVVKNSNWEWHITQDGYTDKLIFKEKGGSDTIPFFKNQKNDGPCFYIRMDGQDTRGKWIPDGEQYTFRTAIDGVECRILYHVWNHQPAMTVTMINNGNVPFQPDRAGLKLGIDTYMDKYPDWFGKYFPTLMRNEKTHFYGYLQTPKEHTLALVSPHPIASWSVDYNLGYMDPKPFWFMGHRIESLNLDLINALPLPERNPQNLWQLKQGESKTWTIAFVNIRTLDNLETALNKVARIPLIQMEQTAYRPGEEAQFEVIGEKPIVKVTDDKGNQVLVTLTKKAVGRYLAKVVLPTVGLYQATVIDGDKESEAVLTAHATWRWTLEQARKATMKYHQKATSHAESWYGFYSAFIAGRYFPDSSIDEAVAKRFDFLYDLLHDKKEVKPLYYGSRIQNTSTTIGMLVDKYEAEGKMEDLEKASLLADWLIDHWQREDGAYVNRHTVYTSVIYVAKSILELTLAEQKLAEKDSRWKSAAERHYNSAKCAIDQLVHSRGDFQTEGEMTFEDGMISCSALQIGMLALMQKDETLRKYYADAMLEILKSHSCLTQLRVPDGRRRGGTMRYWEAQYDVEMLPNMFNSPHGWSGWRGYATYYAYLLTGDEEWLKQTFNAMGAFSNLIDYKNGDLRWAFVVDPYVQAVQACSHDTRFTADSLSFGNPQPRLYDTRKLIIGEQYVNMISDWQTINSQDNDVHELFKCIGETVLTNAFVIERPNGEVVGYNCRVSGKGNTLTVKADEKQIVNLHCNLKQPFSVTFGGKSRSLPKGYCDWAFGQSGY
;
A
#
# COMPACT_ATOMS: atom_id res chain seq x y z
N MET A 1 5.69 62.96 -40.61
CA MET A 1 7.05 62.31 -40.50
C MET A 1 7.45 61.92 -39.08
N ILE A 2 6.96 62.56 -38.05
CA ILE A 2 7.25 62.27 -36.63
C ILE A 2 6.51 61.02 -36.10
N TYR A 3 5.32 60.75 -36.60
CA TYR A 3 4.53 59.57 -36.19
C TYR A 3 5.06 58.25 -36.79
N MET A 4 5.63 58.27 -37.99
CA MET A 4 6.24 57.10 -38.60
C MET A 4 7.57 56.66 -37.93
N LYS A 5 8.35 57.61 -37.38
CA LYS A 5 9.58 57.31 -36.68
C LYS A 5 9.31 56.65 -35.27
N LYS A 6 8.22 57.03 -34.59
CA LYS A 6 7.80 56.39 -33.32
C LYS A 6 7.21 55.00 -33.53
N LEU A 7 6.54 54.76 -34.66
CA LEU A 7 6.04 53.44 -35.01
C LEU A 7 7.17 52.46 -35.40
N LEU A 8 8.22 52.92 -36.06
CA LEU A 8 9.39 52.13 -36.42
C LEU A 8 10.28 51.83 -35.20
N GLN A 9 10.34 52.73 -34.20
CA GLN A 9 11.02 52.47 -32.93
C GLN A 9 10.25 51.52 -32.04
N ALA A 10 8.90 51.56 -32.03
CA ALA A 10 8.07 50.60 -31.32
C ALA A 10 8.12 49.22 -31.96
N LEU A 11 8.25 49.13 -33.29
CA LEU A 11 8.41 47.84 -33.99
C LEU A 11 9.84 47.24 -33.84
N LEU A 12 10.86 48.06 -33.62
CA LEU A 12 12.22 47.61 -33.32
C LEU A 12 12.45 47.19 -31.86
N PHE A 13 11.60 47.63 -30.92
CA PHE A 13 11.57 47.18 -29.54
C PHE A 13 10.62 45.99 -29.27
N ALA A 14 9.72 45.69 -30.19
CA ALA A 14 8.88 44.50 -30.13
C ALA A 14 9.50 43.22 -30.69
N GLY A 15 10.73 43.31 -31.16
CA GLY A 15 11.41 42.29 -31.98
C GLY A 15 12.50 41.47 -31.29
N PHE A 16 12.72 41.59 -29.99
CA PHE A 16 13.63 40.72 -29.25
C PHE A 16 13.10 40.47 -27.82
N LEU A 17 11.96 39.81 -27.70
CA LEU A 17 11.85 38.88 -26.62
C LEU A 17 12.82 37.74 -26.95
N PRO A 18 13.81 37.41 -26.15
CA PRO A 18 14.58 36.22 -26.38
C PRO A 18 13.55 35.07 -26.27
N LEU A 19 13.28 34.42 -27.41
CA LEU A 19 12.74 33.08 -27.36
C LEU A 19 13.74 32.32 -26.49
N SER A 20 13.37 31.99 -25.26
CA SER A 20 14.16 31.15 -24.38
C SER A 20 14.44 29.87 -25.19
N ALA A 21 15.69 29.66 -25.58
CA ALA A 21 16.05 28.51 -26.39
C ALA A 21 15.86 27.25 -25.54
N GLN A 22 14.70 26.65 -25.70
CA GLN A 22 14.38 25.37 -25.06
C GLN A 22 15.16 24.27 -25.79
N THR A 23 15.89 23.44 -25.05
CA THR A 23 16.49 22.25 -25.61
C THR A 23 15.46 21.16 -25.78
N VAL A 24 15.39 20.56 -26.98
CA VAL A 24 14.47 19.45 -27.25
C VAL A 24 15.25 18.23 -27.69
N VAL A 25 15.24 17.21 -26.85
CA VAL A 25 15.75 15.87 -27.17
C VAL A 25 14.58 15.01 -27.63
N LYS A 26 14.69 14.35 -28.80
CA LYS A 26 13.57 13.58 -29.35
C LYS A 26 13.98 12.42 -30.24
N ASN A 27 13.03 11.53 -30.46
CA ASN A 27 13.04 10.55 -31.54
C ASN A 27 11.62 10.43 -32.16
N SER A 28 11.35 9.38 -32.93
CA SER A 28 10.02 9.14 -33.53
C SER A 28 8.90 8.92 -32.50
N ASN A 29 9.24 8.46 -31.29
CA ASN A 29 8.28 7.94 -30.31
C ASN A 29 8.07 8.86 -29.11
N TRP A 30 8.93 9.85 -28.91
CA TRP A 30 8.85 10.76 -27.78
C TRP A 30 9.59 12.08 -28.03
N GLU A 31 9.26 13.11 -27.22
CA GLU A 31 9.92 14.42 -27.17
C GLU A 31 10.13 14.83 -25.72
N TRP A 32 11.33 15.27 -25.38
CA TRP A 32 11.69 15.79 -24.07
C TRP A 32 12.11 17.24 -24.18
N HIS A 33 11.38 18.12 -23.54
CA HIS A 33 11.61 19.55 -23.55
C HIS A 33 12.30 19.97 -22.25
N ILE A 34 13.47 20.60 -22.36
CA ILE A 34 14.31 21.03 -21.26
C ILE A 34 14.46 22.56 -21.33
N THR A 35 14.27 23.24 -20.19
CA THR A 35 14.44 24.70 -20.07
C THR A 35 15.90 25.09 -20.18
N GLN A 36 16.19 26.40 -20.33
CA GLN A 36 17.57 26.92 -20.31
C GLN A 36 18.31 26.60 -19.02
N ASP A 37 17.58 26.51 -17.90
CA ASP A 37 18.14 26.23 -16.57
C ASP A 37 18.28 24.74 -16.30
N GLY A 38 18.05 23.85 -17.28
CA GLY A 38 18.26 22.41 -17.16
C GLY A 38 17.10 21.64 -16.52
N TYR A 39 15.92 22.24 -16.40
CA TYR A 39 14.73 21.54 -15.88
C TYR A 39 13.96 20.86 -16.99
N THR A 40 13.30 19.79 -16.66
CA THR A 40 12.25 19.22 -17.52
C THR A 40 11.05 20.15 -17.53
N ASP A 41 10.69 20.63 -18.72
CA ASP A 41 9.41 21.31 -18.94
C ASP A 41 8.29 20.31 -19.19
N LYS A 42 8.52 19.35 -20.09
CA LYS A 42 7.59 18.25 -20.37
C LYS A 42 8.29 17.08 -21.05
N LEU A 43 7.77 15.89 -20.83
CA LEU A 43 8.13 14.67 -21.54
C LEU A 43 6.87 14.10 -22.19
N ILE A 44 6.88 13.94 -23.51
CA ILE A 44 5.74 13.52 -24.30
C ILE A 44 6.07 12.19 -24.95
N PHE A 45 5.28 11.15 -24.69
CA PHE A 45 5.31 9.89 -25.42
C PHE A 45 4.23 9.88 -26.50
N LYS A 46 4.62 9.57 -27.74
CA LYS A 46 3.72 9.52 -28.91
C LYS A 46 3.13 8.12 -29.04
N GLU A 47 1.82 8.04 -29.16
CA GLU A 47 1.09 6.80 -29.33
C GLU A 47 0.25 6.78 -30.61
N LYS A 48 -0.19 5.58 -31.04
CA LYS A 48 -1.15 5.49 -32.13
C LYS A 48 -2.51 6.07 -31.67
N GLY A 49 -2.80 7.28 -32.14
CA GLY A 49 -4.07 7.97 -31.82
C GLY A 49 -3.98 9.04 -30.76
N GLY A 50 -2.79 9.38 -30.28
CA GLY A 50 -2.62 10.44 -29.29
C GLY A 50 -1.20 10.61 -28.78
N SER A 51 -1.08 11.30 -27.67
CA SER A 51 0.19 11.42 -26.94
C SER A 51 -0.08 11.37 -25.43
N ASP A 52 0.82 10.74 -24.69
CA ASP A 52 0.84 10.78 -23.24
C ASP A 52 1.90 11.79 -22.80
N THR A 53 1.47 12.78 -22.03
CA THR A 53 2.34 13.86 -21.53
C THR A 53 2.53 13.68 -20.04
N ILE A 54 3.77 13.42 -19.65
CA ILE A 54 4.13 13.32 -18.23
C ILE A 54 4.14 14.73 -17.64
N PRO A 55 3.33 15.02 -16.62
CA PRO A 55 3.31 16.31 -15.96
C PRO A 55 4.54 16.46 -15.06
N PHE A 56 5.12 17.65 -15.09
CA PHE A 56 6.19 18.03 -14.16
C PHE A 56 5.70 19.18 -13.28
N PHE A 57 6.00 19.07 -12.00
CA PHE A 57 5.59 20.05 -11.02
C PHE A 57 6.37 21.36 -11.20
N LYS A 58 5.64 22.43 -11.44
CA LYS A 58 6.19 23.79 -11.54
C LYS A 58 5.99 24.51 -10.21
N ASN A 59 6.78 24.20 -9.22
CA ASN A 59 6.73 24.95 -7.97
C ASN A 59 7.47 26.27 -8.12
N GLN A 60 6.74 27.35 -8.10
CA GLN A 60 7.30 28.71 -8.18
C GLN A 60 8.18 29.09 -6.99
N LYS A 61 8.06 28.38 -5.87
CA LYS A 61 8.89 28.64 -4.67
C LYS A 61 10.19 27.83 -4.66
N ASN A 62 10.24 26.75 -5.43
CA ASN A 62 11.38 25.85 -5.51
C ASN A 62 11.99 25.91 -6.93
N ASP A 63 12.51 27.05 -7.31
CA ASP A 63 13.39 27.17 -8.48
C ASP A 63 14.71 26.38 -8.28
N GLY A 64 14.61 25.31 -7.51
CA GLY A 64 15.70 24.40 -7.23
C GLY A 64 16.02 23.55 -8.44
N PRO A 65 17.29 23.23 -8.67
CA PRO A 65 17.71 22.36 -9.74
C PRO A 65 17.11 20.95 -9.60
N CYS A 66 17.03 20.24 -10.72
CA CYS A 66 16.72 18.81 -10.69
C CYS A 66 17.79 17.94 -9.98
N PHE A 67 18.81 18.57 -9.46
CA PHE A 67 19.83 17.97 -8.63
C PHE A 67 19.86 18.65 -7.25
N TYR A 68 20.07 17.87 -6.20
CA TYR A 68 20.15 18.37 -4.85
C TYR A 68 21.31 17.76 -4.06
N ILE A 69 21.79 18.50 -3.07
CA ILE A 69 22.72 18.03 -2.05
C ILE A 69 22.12 18.43 -0.70
N ARG A 70 22.01 17.45 0.18
CA ARG A 70 21.59 17.67 1.56
C ARG A 70 22.69 17.28 2.51
N MET A 71 23.06 18.22 3.38
CA MET A 71 24.09 18.04 4.41
C MET A 71 23.56 18.63 5.72
N ASP A 72 23.70 17.89 6.81
CA ASP A 72 23.21 18.28 8.13
C ASP A 72 21.71 18.69 8.11
N GLY A 73 20.91 17.94 7.35
CA GLY A 73 19.48 18.19 7.20
C GLY A 73 19.09 19.39 6.33
N GLN A 74 20.03 20.08 5.70
CA GLN A 74 19.78 21.28 4.89
C GLN A 74 20.20 21.12 3.43
N ASP A 75 19.39 21.64 2.52
CA ASP A 75 19.71 21.67 1.10
C ASP A 75 20.79 22.72 0.80
N THR A 76 21.80 22.27 0.08
CA THR A 76 22.89 23.13 -0.39
C THR A 76 22.47 23.88 -1.64
N ARG A 77 22.71 25.20 -1.66
CA ARG A 77 22.45 26.03 -2.84
C ARG A 77 23.50 25.81 -3.93
N GLY A 78 23.08 25.98 -5.18
CA GLY A 78 23.97 25.93 -6.33
C GLY A 78 23.34 26.61 -7.54
N LYS A 79 24.08 26.62 -8.65
CA LYS A 79 23.62 27.20 -9.93
C LYS A 79 23.79 26.18 -11.05
N TRP A 80 22.80 26.09 -11.90
CA TRP A 80 22.88 25.44 -13.18
C TRP A 80 23.52 26.36 -14.21
N ILE A 81 24.44 25.82 -15.01
CA ILE A 81 25.13 26.54 -16.05
C ILE A 81 25.08 25.65 -17.30
N PRO A 82 24.50 26.13 -18.41
CA PRO A 82 24.58 25.42 -19.68
C PRO A 82 26.05 25.28 -20.10
N ASP A 83 26.47 24.09 -20.52
CA ASP A 83 27.82 23.80 -20.98
C ASP A 83 27.74 22.89 -22.22
N GLY A 84 27.52 23.52 -23.37
CA GLY A 84 27.26 22.82 -24.62
C GLY A 84 25.93 22.06 -24.60
N GLU A 85 25.99 20.73 -24.74
CA GLU A 85 24.83 19.85 -24.66
C GLU A 85 24.50 19.37 -23.21
N GLN A 86 25.32 19.80 -22.25
CA GLN A 86 25.17 19.42 -20.82
C GLN A 86 24.75 20.60 -19.98
N TYR A 87 24.27 20.28 -18.83
CA TYR A 87 23.97 21.23 -17.75
C TYR A 87 24.86 20.91 -16.55
N THR A 88 25.66 21.91 -16.12
CA THR A 88 26.52 21.75 -14.95
C THR A 88 25.94 22.46 -13.76
N PHE A 89 25.67 21.70 -12.70
CA PHE A 89 25.30 22.24 -11.39
C PHE A 89 26.56 22.45 -10.56
N ARG A 90 26.88 23.71 -10.29
CA ARG A 90 27.97 24.09 -9.40
C ARG A 90 27.42 24.35 -8.01
N THR A 91 27.86 23.55 -7.07
CA THR A 91 27.42 23.63 -5.69
C THR A 91 28.20 24.69 -4.92
N ALA A 92 27.70 25.06 -3.74
CA ALA A 92 28.46 25.88 -2.80
C ALA A 92 29.58 25.11 -2.07
N ILE A 93 29.62 23.77 -2.24
CA ILE A 93 30.65 22.91 -1.68
C ILE A 93 31.85 22.92 -2.64
N ASP A 94 33.01 23.27 -2.09
CA ASP A 94 34.24 23.42 -2.89
C ASP A 94 34.60 22.12 -3.64
N GLY A 95 34.78 22.27 -4.94
CA GLY A 95 35.17 21.19 -5.83
C GLY A 95 34.06 20.16 -6.17
N VAL A 96 32.86 20.29 -5.62
CA VAL A 96 31.75 19.36 -5.94
C VAL A 96 30.87 19.94 -7.04
N GLU A 97 30.73 19.21 -8.13
CA GLU A 97 29.80 19.55 -9.21
C GLU A 97 29.04 18.34 -9.72
N CYS A 98 27.90 18.59 -10.36
CA CYS A 98 27.10 17.58 -11.05
C CYS A 98 26.87 18.01 -12.49
N ARG A 99 27.03 17.08 -13.43
CA ARG A 99 26.78 17.31 -14.87
C ARG A 99 25.66 16.40 -15.32
N ILE A 100 24.70 16.95 -16.04
CA ILE A 100 23.55 16.21 -16.59
C ILE A 100 23.53 16.38 -18.11
N LEU A 101 23.48 15.27 -18.82
CA LEU A 101 23.25 15.18 -20.26
C LEU A 101 21.89 14.50 -20.50
N TYR A 102 21.00 15.19 -21.20
CA TYR A 102 19.74 14.63 -21.68
C TYR A 102 19.94 14.06 -23.08
N HIS A 103 19.63 12.78 -23.27
CA HIS A 103 19.91 12.11 -24.54
C HIS A 103 18.98 10.93 -24.83
N VAL A 104 19.16 10.32 -26.00
CA VAL A 104 18.51 9.05 -26.37
C VAL A 104 19.39 7.90 -25.92
N TRP A 105 18.85 6.98 -25.11
CA TRP A 105 19.55 5.75 -24.73
C TRP A 105 18.66 4.54 -24.95
N ASN A 106 19.13 3.58 -25.75
CA ASN A 106 18.34 2.41 -26.14
C ASN A 106 16.89 2.75 -26.56
N HIS A 107 16.77 3.77 -27.41
CA HIS A 107 15.50 4.32 -27.92
C HIS A 107 14.61 5.02 -26.88
N GLN A 108 15.03 5.13 -25.63
CA GLN A 108 14.28 5.78 -24.57
C GLN A 108 14.84 7.17 -24.23
N PRO A 109 14.00 8.08 -23.71
CA PRO A 109 14.51 9.31 -23.08
C PRO A 109 15.34 8.95 -21.85
N ALA A 110 16.53 9.50 -21.77
CA ALA A 110 17.45 9.21 -20.68
C ALA A 110 18.26 10.45 -20.28
N MET A 111 18.67 10.47 -19.02
CA MET A 111 19.66 11.40 -18.50
C MET A 111 20.88 10.63 -18.02
N THR A 112 22.06 11.11 -18.39
CA THR A 112 23.33 10.69 -17.82
C THR A 112 23.80 11.75 -16.85
N VAL A 113 24.00 11.34 -15.61
CA VAL A 113 24.37 12.20 -14.48
C VAL A 113 25.77 11.84 -14.03
N THR A 114 26.69 12.81 -14.02
CA THR A 114 28.05 12.62 -13.53
C THR A 114 28.29 13.54 -12.35
N MET A 115 28.54 12.98 -11.18
CA MET A 115 28.98 13.71 -10.01
C MET A 115 30.49 13.65 -9.88
N ILE A 116 31.14 14.79 -9.60
CA ILE A 116 32.59 14.95 -9.55
C ILE A 116 32.96 15.62 -8.22
N ASN A 117 33.94 15.06 -7.52
CA ASN A 117 34.53 15.69 -6.36
C ASN A 117 36.01 16.06 -6.65
N ASN A 118 36.23 17.28 -7.11
CA ASN A 118 37.55 17.86 -7.27
C ASN A 118 38.06 18.59 -6.02
N GLY A 119 37.29 18.53 -4.92
CA GLY A 119 37.63 19.13 -3.62
C GLY A 119 38.77 18.42 -2.93
N ASN A 120 39.19 18.97 -1.79
CA ASN A 120 40.33 18.47 -1.02
C ASN A 120 39.98 17.42 0.03
N VAL A 121 38.70 17.13 0.18
CA VAL A 121 38.16 16.18 1.17
C VAL A 121 37.14 15.24 0.51
N PRO A 122 36.89 14.06 1.08
CA PRO A 122 35.78 13.23 0.64
C PRO A 122 34.45 13.96 0.78
N PHE A 123 33.60 13.82 -0.25
CA PHE A 123 32.23 14.34 -0.22
C PHE A 123 31.30 13.28 0.33
N GLN A 124 30.70 13.55 1.48
CA GLN A 124 29.84 12.64 2.26
C GLN A 124 28.54 13.34 2.61
N PRO A 125 27.61 13.52 1.68
CA PRO A 125 26.33 14.14 1.95
C PRO A 125 25.42 13.19 2.73
N ASP A 126 24.49 13.73 3.52
CA ASP A 126 23.38 12.93 4.02
C ASP A 126 22.69 12.25 2.84
N ARG A 127 22.39 13.03 1.78
CA ARG A 127 21.93 12.55 0.48
C ARG A 127 22.28 13.55 -0.63
N ALA A 128 22.58 13.02 -1.80
CA ALA A 128 22.75 13.85 -3.00
C ALA A 128 22.24 13.08 -4.23
N GLY A 129 21.49 13.75 -5.10
CA GLY A 129 20.91 13.08 -6.26
C GLY A 129 19.97 13.95 -7.06
N LEU A 130 18.97 13.33 -7.67
CA LEU A 130 18.03 13.96 -8.58
C LEU A 130 16.67 14.16 -7.94
N LYS A 131 16.14 15.36 -8.05
CA LYS A 131 14.71 15.64 -7.88
C LYS A 131 14.06 15.46 -9.24
N LEU A 132 13.24 14.43 -9.41
CA LEU A 132 12.69 14.12 -10.74
C LEU A 132 11.65 15.15 -11.20
N GLY A 133 11.00 15.82 -10.26
CA GLY A 133 10.02 16.87 -10.58
C GLY A 133 8.73 16.36 -11.23
N ILE A 134 8.54 15.05 -11.32
CA ILE A 134 7.29 14.47 -11.81
C ILE A 134 6.16 14.86 -10.87
N ASP A 135 5.06 15.35 -11.44
CA ASP A 135 3.96 15.85 -10.63
C ASP A 135 3.23 14.71 -9.89
N THR A 136 3.57 14.57 -8.63
CA THR A 136 2.97 13.66 -7.65
C THR A 136 2.09 14.39 -6.64
N TYR A 137 1.96 15.72 -6.79
CA TYR A 137 1.28 16.55 -5.81
C TYR A 137 -0.22 16.41 -5.91
N MET A 138 -0.84 15.87 -4.88
CA MET A 138 -2.30 15.78 -4.77
C MET A 138 -2.87 17.06 -4.19
N ASP A 139 -3.56 17.83 -5.02
CA ASP A 139 -4.21 19.07 -4.60
C ASP A 139 -5.71 18.84 -4.35
N LYS A 140 -6.44 18.47 -5.36
CA LYS A 140 -7.90 18.29 -5.30
C LYS A 140 -8.41 17.31 -6.33
N TYR A 141 -9.59 16.75 -6.06
CA TYR A 141 -10.34 15.96 -7.03
C TYR A 141 -10.87 16.87 -8.18
N PRO A 142 -10.84 16.46 -9.45
CA PRO A 142 -10.29 15.18 -9.98
C PRO A 142 -8.84 15.30 -10.48
N ASP A 143 -8.12 16.38 -10.15
CA ASP A 143 -6.79 16.67 -10.70
C ASP A 143 -5.78 15.56 -10.41
N TRP A 144 -5.90 14.88 -9.28
CA TRP A 144 -5.03 13.77 -8.91
C TRP A 144 -5.11 12.55 -9.86
N PHE A 145 -6.16 12.39 -10.67
CA PHE A 145 -6.22 11.30 -11.66
C PHE A 145 -5.11 11.37 -12.73
N GLY A 146 -4.52 12.54 -12.91
CA GLY A 146 -3.36 12.74 -13.79
C GLY A 146 -2.01 12.72 -13.07
N LYS A 147 -1.99 12.52 -11.73
CA LYS A 147 -0.75 12.53 -10.94
C LYS A 147 -0.10 11.16 -10.91
N TYR A 148 1.23 11.15 -10.92
CA TYR A 148 2.03 9.94 -10.92
C TYR A 148 2.53 9.63 -9.51
N PHE A 149 2.04 8.55 -8.91
CA PHE A 149 2.46 8.10 -7.58
C PHE A 149 3.62 7.13 -7.70
N PRO A 150 4.70 7.26 -6.92
CA PRO A 150 5.79 6.29 -6.91
C PRO A 150 5.29 4.96 -6.32
N THR A 151 4.84 4.06 -7.20
CA THR A 151 4.18 2.80 -6.81
C THR A 151 5.17 1.71 -6.45
N LEU A 152 6.30 1.65 -7.14
CA LEU A 152 7.38 0.70 -6.87
C LEU A 152 8.72 1.37 -7.11
N MET A 153 9.59 1.31 -6.10
CA MET A 153 11.00 1.72 -6.20
C MET A 153 11.88 0.62 -5.65
N ARG A 154 12.81 0.13 -6.46
CA ARG A 154 13.69 -1.00 -6.12
C ARG A 154 15.15 -0.64 -6.32
N ASN A 155 15.84 -0.49 -5.20
CA ASN A 155 17.29 -0.44 -5.20
C ASN A 155 17.83 -1.87 -5.10
N GLU A 156 18.56 -2.28 -6.10
CA GLU A 156 19.31 -3.52 -6.08
C GLU A 156 20.81 -3.20 -5.94
N LYS A 157 21.62 -4.15 -5.48
CA LYS A 157 23.08 -3.93 -5.31
C LYS A 157 23.77 -3.43 -6.56
N THR A 158 23.26 -3.78 -7.74
CA THR A 158 23.93 -3.57 -9.02
C THR A 158 23.16 -2.67 -9.97
N HIS A 159 21.92 -2.33 -9.68
CA HIS A 159 21.06 -1.51 -10.55
C HIS A 159 19.87 -0.94 -9.79
N PHE A 160 19.09 -0.12 -10.48
CA PHE A 160 17.86 0.45 -9.95
C PHE A 160 16.73 0.31 -10.97
N TYR A 161 15.52 0.04 -10.50
CA TYR A 161 14.30 0.17 -11.29
C TYR A 161 13.10 0.53 -10.43
N GLY A 162 12.06 1.05 -11.06
CA GLY A 162 10.80 1.36 -10.40
C GLY A 162 9.77 1.86 -11.39
N TYR A 163 8.59 2.16 -10.90
CA TYR A 163 7.58 2.83 -11.69
C TYR A 163 6.68 3.72 -10.84
N LEU A 164 6.18 4.75 -11.51
CA LEU A 164 5.11 5.60 -11.03
C LEU A 164 3.85 5.28 -11.84
N GLN A 165 2.70 5.31 -11.18
CA GLN A 165 1.42 5.02 -11.82
C GLN A 165 0.38 6.07 -11.44
N THR A 166 -0.51 6.41 -12.40
CA THR A 166 -1.66 7.25 -12.13
C THR A 166 -2.87 6.41 -11.72
N PRO A 167 -3.90 6.98 -11.08
CA PRO A 167 -5.18 6.30 -10.84
C PRO A 167 -5.88 5.79 -12.11
N LYS A 168 -5.48 6.28 -13.29
CA LYS A 168 -5.94 5.80 -14.60
C LYS A 168 -5.03 4.75 -15.23
N GLU A 169 -4.16 4.14 -14.41
CA GLU A 169 -3.23 3.08 -14.79
C GLU A 169 -2.17 3.48 -15.84
N HIS A 170 -1.97 4.79 -16.10
CA HIS A 170 -0.83 5.24 -16.88
C HIS A 170 0.44 5.00 -16.07
N THR A 171 1.43 4.37 -16.67
CA THR A 171 2.63 3.91 -15.96
C THR A 171 3.89 4.44 -16.61
N LEU A 172 4.68 5.17 -15.83
CA LEU A 172 6.02 5.62 -16.18
C LEU A 172 7.04 4.82 -15.36
N ALA A 173 7.83 4.01 -16.01
CA ALA A 173 8.91 3.29 -15.35
C ALA A 173 10.22 4.04 -15.45
N LEU A 174 11.06 3.82 -14.44
CA LEU A 174 12.43 4.32 -14.33
C LEU A 174 13.37 3.12 -14.28
N VAL A 175 14.50 3.20 -14.99
CA VAL A 175 15.50 2.14 -14.95
C VAL A 175 16.90 2.70 -15.10
N SER A 176 17.83 2.16 -14.31
CA SER A 176 19.27 2.42 -14.40
C SER A 176 20.06 1.12 -14.37
N PRO A 177 20.99 0.88 -15.31
CA PRO A 177 21.92 -0.24 -15.23
C PRO A 177 22.98 -0.04 -14.14
N HIS A 178 23.01 1.14 -13.51
CA HIS A 178 23.87 1.48 -12.40
C HIS A 178 23.08 1.52 -11.10
N PRO A 179 23.64 1.06 -10.00
CA PRO A 179 22.97 1.18 -8.71
C PRO A 179 22.92 2.65 -8.26
N ILE A 180 21.83 3.05 -7.64
CA ILE A 180 21.71 4.28 -6.84
C ILE A 180 21.78 3.93 -5.36
N ALA A 181 22.17 4.86 -4.51
CA ALA A 181 22.29 4.57 -3.08
C ALA A 181 20.94 4.26 -2.45
N SER A 182 19.97 5.13 -2.68
CA SER A 182 18.60 5.01 -2.17
C SER A 182 17.63 5.81 -3.03
N TRP A 183 16.38 5.85 -2.62
CA TRP A 183 15.39 6.80 -3.12
C TRP A 183 14.65 7.40 -1.93
N SER A 184 14.08 8.57 -2.14
CA SER A 184 13.36 9.29 -1.10
C SER A 184 12.29 10.18 -1.70
N VAL A 185 11.51 10.81 -0.83
CA VAL A 185 10.53 11.80 -1.23
C VAL A 185 10.73 13.09 -0.44
N ASP A 186 10.46 14.21 -1.08
CA ASP A 186 10.32 15.49 -0.39
C ASP A 186 8.83 15.77 -0.18
N TYR A 187 8.51 16.29 0.99
CA TYR A 187 7.15 16.71 1.34
C TYR A 187 7.03 18.22 1.31
N ASN A 188 5.92 18.71 0.81
CA ASN A 188 5.58 20.11 0.92
C ASN A 188 5.04 20.43 2.31
N LEU A 189 5.94 20.79 3.21
CA LEU A 189 5.61 21.24 4.57
C LEU A 189 5.12 22.69 4.60
N GLY A 190 5.36 23.47 3.54
CA GLY A 190 4.99 24.89 3.46
C GLY A 190 3.52 25.15 3.08
N TYR A 191 2.76 24.11 2.74
CA TYR A 191 1.34 24.26 2.41
C TYR A 191 0.49 24.82 3.57
N MET A 192 1.00 24.82 4.77
CA MET A 192 0.25 25.02 5.99
C MET A 192 0.74 26.21 6.82
N ASP A 193 1.17 27.27 6.17
CA ASP A 193 1.49 28.53 6.84
C ASP A 193 0.17 29.22 7.29
N PRO A 194 0.08 29.77 8.53
CA PRO A 194 1.15 29.93 9.51
C PRO A 194 1.22 28.81 10.57
N LYS A 195 0.29 27.86 10.57
CA LYS A 195 0.29 26.75 11.53
C LYS A 195 -0.11 25.49 10.81
N PRO A 196 0.84 24.70 10.40
CA PRO A 196 0.54 23.45 9.77
C PRO A 196 -0.36 22.62 10.66
N PHE A 197 -1.50 22.27 10.13
CA PHE A 197 -2.34 21.27 10.73
C PHE A 197 -1.75 19.93 10.30
N TRP A 198 -1.33 19.12 11.22
CA TRP A 198 -0.50 17.96 10.99
C TRP A 198 -1.10 16.92 10.03
N PHE A 199 -2.41 16.85 9.88
CA PHE A 199 -3.09 16.02 8.92
C PHE A 199 -2.97 16.47 7.45
N MET A 200 -2.75 17.71 7.18
CA MET A 200 -2.96 18.27 5.84
C MET A 200 -1.69 18.71 5.14
N GLY A 201 -0.54 18.52 5.79
CA GLY A 201 0.70 19.16 5.35
C GLY A 201 1.66 18.30 4.55
N HIS A 202 1.46 17.00 4.54
CA HIS A 202 2.43 16.08 3.99
C HIS A 202 2.02 15.58 2.62
N ARG A 203 2.24 16.40 1.61
CA ARG A 203 2.06 16.00 0.22
C ARG A 203 3.42 15.79 -0.41
N ILE A 204 3.56 14.73 -1.18
CA ILE A 204 4.78 14.49 -1.91
C ILE A 204 4.98 15.64 -2.90
N GLU A 205 6.08 16.35 -2.74
CA GLU A 205 6.50 17.39 -3.66
C GLU A 205 7.41 16.84 -4.75
N SER A 206 8.29 15.90 -4.40
CA SER A 206 9.23 15.33 -5.32
C SER A 206 9.60 13.89 -4.97
N LEU A 207 9.69 13.05 -5.99
CA LEU A 207 10.42 11.79 -5.91
C LEU A 207 11.90 12.07 -6.20
N ASN A 208 12.76 11.59 -5.32
CA ASN A 208 14.20 11.76 -5.44
C ASN A 208 14.90 10.42 -5.69
N LEU A 209 15.90 10.44 -6.53
CA LEU A 209 16.86 9.34 -6.70
C LEU A 209 18.15 9.75 -6.01
N ASP A 210 18.44 9.17 -4.86
CA ASP A 210 19.62 9.47 -4.06
C ASP A 210 20.82 8.71 -4.67
N LEU A 211 21.64 9.38 -5.41
CA LEU A 211 22.80 8.78 -6.08
C LEU A 211 23.91 8.47 -5.08
N ILE A 212 24.04 9.30 -4.05
CA ILE A 212 24.94 9.15 -2.90
C ILE A 212 24.14 9.35 -1.62
N ASN A 213 24.37 8.48 -0.63
CA ASN A 213 23.73 8.55 0.68
C ASN A 213 24.71 8.04 1.74
N ALA A 214 25.13 8.93 2.66
CA ALA A 214 26.04 8.58 3.76
C ALA A 214 25.32 7.99 4.99
N LEU A 215 23.99 7.91 4.97
CA LEU A 215 23.22 7.29 6.04
C LEU A 215 23.29 5.75 5.93
N PRO A 216 23.11 5.02 7.03
CA PRO A 216 23.10 3.55 7.00
C PRO A 216 21.99 3.03 6.09
N LEU A 217 22.34 2.08 5.22
CA LEU A 217 21.41 1.47 4.26
C LEU A 217 21.27 -0.04 4.52
N PRO A 218 20.11 -0.65 4.17
CA PRO A 218 19.95 -2.10 4.20
C PRO A 218 20.98 -2.81 3.33
N GLU A 219 21.28 -4.07 3.66
CA GLU A 219 22.25 -4.88 2.92
C GLU A 219 21.92 -5.04 1.42
N ARG A 220 20.64 -5.00 1.07
CA ARG A 220 20.19 -5.06 -0.32
C ARG A 220 20.61 -3.83 -1.13
N ASN A 221 20.74 -2.69 -0.49
CA ASN A 221 21.19 -1.48 -1.14
C ASN A 221 22.71 -1.50 -1.40
N PRO A 222 23.22 -0.74 -2.39
CA PRO A 222 24.64 -0.60 -2.60
C PRO A 222 25.35 -0.02 -1.37
N GLN A 223 26.40 -0.70 -0.89
CA GLN A 223 27.11 -0.30 0.33
C GLN A 223 28.34 0.60 0.05
N ASN A 224 28.57 0.97 -1.23
CA ASN A 224 29.73 1.75 -1.67
C ASN A 224 29.39 3.13 -2.24
N LEU A 225 28.12 3.56 -2.09
CA LEU A 225 27.64 4.86 -2.56
C LEU A 225 27.39 5.86 -1.42
N TRP A 226 28.19 5.77 -0.36
CA TRP A 226 28.08 6.68 0.79
C TRP A 226 28.98 7.91 0.69
N GLN A 227 29.90 7.93 -0.29
CA GLN A 227 30.80 9.08 -0.52
C GLN A 227 31.32 9.10 -1.94
N LEU A 228 31.83 10.28 -2.36
CA LEU A 228 32.82 10.42 -3.42
C LEU A 228 34.16 10.79 -2.79
N LYS A 229 35.19 9.99 -3.06
CA LYS A 229 36.56 10.31 -2.61
C LYS A 229 37.08 11.55 -3.32
N GLN A 230 38.13 12.16 -2.77
CA GLN A 230 38.86 13.23 -3.46
C GLN A 230 39.28 12.78 -4.87
N GLY A 231 39.01 13.59 -5.89
CA GLY A 231 39.31 13.30 -7.30
C GLY A 231 38.40 12.22 -7.93
N GLU A 232 37.44 11.68 -7.23
CA GLU A 232 36.54 10.65 -7.76
C GLU A 232 35.39 11.28 -8.56
N SER A 233 34.99 10.60 -9.63
CA SER A 233 33.74 10.86 -10.33
C SER A 233 32.96 9.58 -10.52
N LYS A 234 31.63 9.68 -10.43
CA LYS A 234 30.69 8.58 -10.68
C LYS A 234 29.63 9.01 -11.66
N THR A 235 29.20 8.08 -12.51
CA THR A 235 28.23 8.34 -13.57
C THR A 235 27.09 7.35 -13.50
N TRP A 236 25.87 7.84 -13.66
CA TRP A 236 24.63 7.07 -13.72
C TRP A 236 23.88 7.40 -15.01
N THR A 237 23.25 6.40 -15.62
CA THR A 237 22.31 6.59 -16.71
C THR A 237 20.93 6.14 -16.25
N ILE A 238 19.94 7.03 -16.37
CA ILE A 238 18.57 6.79 -15.92
C ILE A 238 17.65 6.99 -17.12
N ALA A 239 16.93 5.93 -17.50
CA ALA A 239 15.96 6.00 -18.60
C ALA A 239 14.53 6.03 -18.06
N PHE A 240 13.67 6.72 -18.83
CA PHE A 240 12.23 6.79 -18.61
C PHE A 240 11.54 5.92 -19.66
N VAL A 241 10.66 5.04 -19.23
CA VAL A 241 10.00 4.06 -20.10
C VAL A 241 8.50 4.12 -19.91
N ASN A 242 7.77 4.46 -20.98
CA ASN A 242 6.31 4.38 -20.95
C ASN A 242 5.86 2.91 -21.02
N ILE A 243 5.16 2.45 -20.00
CA ILE A 243 4.69 1.08 -19.86
C ILE A 243 3.18 1.04 -20.13
N ARG A 244 2.79 0.30 -21.16
CA ARG A 244 1.38 0.20 -21.55
C ARG A 244 0.57 -0.72 -20.64
N THR A 245 1.17 -1.80 -20.20
CA THR A 245 0.58 -2.76 -19.27
C THR A 245 1.64 -3.24 -18.29
N LEU A 246 1.28 -3.35 -17.03
CA LEU A 246 2.22 -3.81 -15.97
C LEU A 246 2.77 -5.22 -16.22
N ASP A 247 2.06 -6.08 -16.97
CA ASP A 247 2.54 -7.42 -17.31
C ASP A 247 3.80 -7.42 -18.19
N ASN A 248 4.06 -6.31 -18.86
CA ASN A 248 5.25 -6.13 -19.69
C ASN A 248 6.38 -5.37 -19.00
N LEU A 249 6.20 -4.94 -17.75
CA LEU A 249 7.14 -4.09 -17.02
C LEU A 249 8.55 -4.67 -17.04
N GLU A 250 8.73 -5.86 -16.48
CA GLU A 250 10.05 -6.47 -16.29
C GLU A 250 10.73 -6.75 -17.65
N THR A 251 9.95 -7.19 -18.65
CA THR A 251 10.47 -7.43 -20.00
C THR A 251 10.92 -6.13 -20.67
N ALA A 252 10.15 -5.05 -20.54
CA ALA A 252 10.48 -3.76 -21.11
C ALA A 252 11.75 -3.18 -20.47
N LEU A 253 11.87 -3.24 -19.15
CA LEU A 253 13.03 -2.74 -18.42
C LEU A 253 14.31 -3.55 -18.71
N ASN A 254 14.21 -4.88 -18.77
CA ASN A 254 15.34 -5.73 -19.17
C ASN A 254 15.82 -5.39 -20.58
N LYS A 255 14.89 -5.15 -21.52
CA LYS A 255 15.25 -4.78 -22.89
C LYS A 255 16.04 -3.46 -22.97
N VAL A 256 15.70 -2.51 -22.09
CA VAL A 256 16.37 -1.20 -22.04
C VAL A 256 17.71 -1.28 -21.32
N ALA A 257 17.75 -1.84 -20.12
CA ALA A 257 18.90 -1.73 -19.22
C ALA A 257 19.75 -3.01 -19.10
N ARG A 258 19.30 -4.13 -19.69
CA ARG A 258 20.00 -5.42 -19.62
C ARG A 258 20.22 -5.92 -18.18
N ILE A 259 19.27 -5.64 -17.29
CA ILE A 259 19.28 -6.07 -15.91
C ILE A 259 18.42 -7.32 -15.72
N PRO A 260 18.81 -8.27 -14.85
CA PRO A 260 17.91 -9.37 -14.49
C PRO A 260 16.71 -8.86 -13.71
N LEU A 261 15.53 -9.43 -13.96
CA LEU A 261 14.32 -9.04 -13.26
C LEU A 261 13.51 -10.29 -12.89
N ILE A 262 12.73 -10.15 -11.83
CA ILE A 262 11.92 -11.23 -11.27
C ILE A 262 10.45 -10.83 -11.36
N GLN A 263 9.67 -11.62 -12.07
CA GLN A 263 8.22 -11.44 -12.17
C GLN A 263 7.51 -12.52 -11.37
N MET A 264 6.72 -12.11 -10.39
CA MET A 264 5.97 -13.01 -9.52
C MET A 264 4.48 -12.72 -9.59
N GLU A 265 3.67 -13.75 -9.82
CA GLU A 265 2.22 -13.66 -9.64
C GLU A 265 1.83 -13.90 -8.19
N GLN A 266 2.54 -14.81 -7.54
CA GLN A 266 2.32 -15.17 -6.15
C GLN A 266 3.62 -15.05 -5.35
N THR A 267 3.53 -14.51 -4.15
CA THR A 267 4.66 -14.34 -3.22
C THR A 267 4.44 -15.08 -1.88
N ALA A 268 3.21 -15.54 -1.63
CA ALA A 268 2.83 -16.21 -0.40
C ALA A 268 2.39 -17.65 -0.70
N TYR A 269 2.94 -18.59 0.05
CA TYR A 269 2.76 -20.03 -0.13
C TYR A 269 2.59 -20.72 1.22
N ARG A 270 2.12 -21.95 1.21
CA ARG A 270 2.15 -22.84 2.35
C ARG A 270 3.44 -23.64 2.40
N PRO A 271 3.92 -24.06 3.58
CA PRO A 271 5.02 -25.00 3.66
C PRO A 271 4.74 -26.28 2.86
N GLY A 272 5.73 -26.69 2.07
CA GLY A 272 5.66 -27.84 1.17
C GLY A 272 5.04 -27.55 -0.20
N GLU A 273 4.58 -26.32 -0.46
CA GLU A 273 4.14 -25.90 -1.81
C GLU A 273 5.32 -25.56 -2.70
N GLU A 274 5.12 -25.77 -4.03
CA GLU A 274 6.06 -25.35 -5.05
C GLU A 274 5.77 -23.91 -5.46
N ALA A 275 6.66 -23.01 -5.07
CA ALA A 275 6.64 -21.64 -5.53
C ALA A 275 7.19 -21.55 -6.96
N GLN A 276 6.59 -20.68 -7.77
CA GLN A 276 6.99 -20.45 -9.16
C GLN A 276 7.13 -18.96 -9.43
N PHE A 277 8.17 -18.59 -10.16
CA PHE A 277 8.35 -17.22 -10.63
C PHE A 277 9.13 -17.17 -11.94
N GLU A 278 8.85 -16.17 -12.77
CA GLU A 278 9.59 -15.95 -13.99
C GLU A 278 10.84 -15.11 -13.71
N VAL A 279 11.91 -15.47 -14.40
CA VAL A 279 13.18 -14.76 -14.40
C VAL A 279 13.44 -14.26 -15.81
N ILE A 280 13.69 -12.97 -15.93
CA ILE A 280 13.96 -12.28 -17.19
C ILE A 280 15.44 -11.91 -17.17
N GLY A 281 16.20 -12.43 -18.12
CA GLY A 281 17.64 -12.25 -18.19
C GLY A 281 18.24 -13.05 -19.36
N GLU A 282 19.52 -12.86 -19.64
CA GLU A 282 20.21 -13.54 -20.75
C GLU A 282 20.62 -14.96 -20.38
N LYS A 283 21.35 -15.11 -19.27
CA LYS A 283 21.84 -16.38 -18.73
C LYS A 283 21.75 -16.40 -17.20
N PRO A 284 20.56 -16.29 -16.63
CA PRO A 284 20.41 -16.13 -15.20
C PRO A 284 20.78 -17.40 -14.44
N ILE A 285 21.37 -17.22 -13.26
CA ILE A 285 21.54 -18.21 -12.22
C ILE A 285 20.63 -17.82 -11.07
N VAL A 286 19.86 -18.78 -10.54
CA VAL A 286 18.92 -18.55 -9.45
C VAL A 286 19.39 -19.32 -8.22
N LYS A 287 19.44 -18.64 -7.08
CA LYS A 287 19.67 -19.22 -5.75
C LYS A 287 18.49 -18.87 -4.86
N VAL A 288 18.05 -19.78 -4.02
CA VAL A 288 17.07 -19.52 -2.98
C VAL A 288 17.62 -19.98 -1.65
N THR A 289 17.54 -19.13 -0.65
CA THR A 289 17.98 -19.43 0.73
C THR A 289 16.86 -19.16 1.71
N ASP A 290 16.77 -19.97 2.77
CA ASP A 290 15.88 -19.70 3.90
C ASP A 290 16.45 -18.57 4.80
N ASP A 291 15.71 -18.19 5.82
CA ASP A 291 16.09 -17.16 6.80
C ASP A 291 17.26 -17.56 7.73
N LYS A 292 17.76 -18.80 7.59
CA LYS A 292 18.98 -19.31 8.27
C LYS A 292 20.17 -19.38 7.33
N GLY A 293 20.00 -19.00 6.05
CA GLY A 293 21.04 -19.08 5.03
C GLY A 293 21.20 -20.46 4.37
N ASN A 294 20.32 -21.43 4.67
CA ASN A 294 20.37 -22.73 4.01
C ASN A 294 19.84 -22.63 2.59
N GLN A 295 20.57 -23.22 1.64
CA GLN A 295 20.12 -23.26 0.26
C GLN A 295 18.97 -24.25 0.06
N VAL A 296 17.99 -23.82 -0.76
CA VAL A 296 16.87 -24.65 -1.20
C VAL A 296 17.06 -24.96 -2.68
N LEU A 297 16.73 -26.19 -3.07
CA LEU A 297 16.90 -26.65 -4.46
C LEU A 297 15.94 -25.90 -5.39
N VAL A 298 16.48 -25.28 -6.43
CA VAL A 298 15.71 -24.56 -7.48
C VAL A 298 15.87 -25.29 -8.80
N THR A 299 14.75 -25.49 -9.48
CA THR A 299 14.76 -25.94 -10.87
C THR A 299 14.51 -24.74 -11.77
N LEU A 300 15.43 -24.46 -12.70
CA LEU A 300 15.32 -23.37 -13.67
C LEU A 300 15.11 -23.94 -15.07
N THR A 301 13.99 -23.58 -15.70
CA THR A 301 13.61 -24.06 -17.03
C THR A 301 13.47 -22.88 -18.00
N LYS A 302 14.18 -22.93 -19.12
CA LYS A 302 14.04 -21.92 -20.18
C LYS A 302 12.68 -22.03 -20.86
N LYS A 303 11.90 -20.95 -20.89
CA LYS A 303 10.58 -20.86 -21.55
C LYS A 303 10.67 -20.22 -22.93
N ALA A 304 11.49 -19.18 -23.06
CA ALA A 304 11.73 -18.44 -24.29
C ALA A 304 13.10 -17.78 -24.26
N VAL A 305 13.47 -17.06 -25.31
CA VAL A 305 14.69 -16.23 -25.30
C VAL A 305 14.54 -15.17 -24.21
N GLY A 306 15.49 -15.16 -23.29
CA GLY A 306 15.48 -14.20 -22.18
C GLY A 306 14.43 -14.42 -21.10
N ARG A 307 13.70 -15.54 -21.12
CA ARG A 307 12.68 -15.87 -20.10
C ARG A 307 12.85 -17.30 -19.58
N TYR A 308 12.83 -17.42 -18.28
CA TYR A 308 12.99 -18.70 -17.56
C TYR A 308 11.94 -18.81 -16.45
N LEU A 309 11.54 -20.04 -16.15
CA LEU A 309 10.68 -20.36 -15.02
C LEU A 309 11.51 -21.01 -13.93
N ALA A 310 11.55 -20.39 -12.78
CA ALA A 310 12.12 -20.94 -11.57
C ALA A 310 11.02 -21.62 -10.73
N LYS A 311 11.33 -22.80 -10.20
CA LYS A 311 10.48 -23.59 -9.33
C LYS A 311 11.26 -24.00 -8.08
N VAL A 312 10.66 -23.81 -6.93
CA VAL A 312 11.26 -24.12 -5.64
C VAL A 312 10.18 -24.57 -4.66
N VAL A 313 10.43 -25.66 -3.93
CA VAL A 313 9.56 -26.09 -2.84
C VAL A 313 10.00 -25.39 -1.56
N LEU A 314 9.08 -24.73 -0.86
CA LEU A 314 9.34 -24.03 0.41
C LEU A 314 9.05 -24.98 1.58
N PRO A 315 10.06 -25.61 2.21
CA PRO A 315 9.81 -26.75 3.11
C PRO A 315 9.20 -26.36 4.45
N THR A 316 9.49 -25.20 4.97
CA THR A 316 9.08 -24.75 6.32
C THR A 316 8.52 -23.33 6.32
N VAL A 317 7.78 -22.98 7.37
CA VAL A 317 7.34 -21.58 7.60
C VAL A 317 8.57 -20.68 7.69
N GLY A 318 8.52 -19.54 7.01
CA GLY A 318 9.58 -18.54 7.04
C GLY A 318 9.69 -17.73 5.75
N LEU A 319 10.72 -16.92 5.72
CA LEU A 319 11.06 -16.11 4.56
C LEU A 319 12.15 -16.80 3.75
N TYR A 320 12.03 -16.74 2.44
CA TYR A 320 12.98 -17.28 1.49
C TYR A 320 13.44 -16.20 0.54
N GLN A 321 14.74 -15.96 0.49
CA GLN A 321 15.33 -14.99 -0.41
C GLN A 321 15.74 -15.67 -1.71
N ALA A 322 15.15 -15.22 -2.82
CA ALA A 322 15.57 -15.60 -4.15
C ALA A 322 16.53 -14.54 -4.69
N THR A 323 17.72 -14.97 -5.11
CA THR A 323 18.73 -14.11 -5.74
C THR A 323 18.93 -14.59 -7.17
N VAL A 324 18.78 -13.68 -8.11
CA VAL A 324 19.01 -13.91 -9.54
C VAL A 324 20.25 -13.15 -9.98
N ILE A 325 21.21 -13.88 -10.50
CA ILE A 325 22.49 -13.33 -10.99
C ILE A 325 22.57 -13.53 -12.50
N ASP A 326 22.83 -12.46 -13.26
CA ASP A 326 23.03 -12.51 -14.70
C ASP A 326 24.20 -11.59 -15.09
N GLY A 327 25.34 -12.23 -15.39
CA GLY A 327 26.62 -11.52 -15.58
C GLY A 327 27.08 -10.87 -14.27
N ASP A 328 27.22 -9.55 -14.29
CA ASP A 328 27.61 -8.71 -13.14
C ASP A 328 26.39 -8.09 -12.41
N LYS A 329 25.19 -8.45 -12.82
CA LYS A 329 23.94 -7.90 -12.27
C LYS A 329 23.25 -8.91 -11.35
N GLU A 330 22.58 -8.37 -10.32
CA GLU A 330 21.91 -9.16 -9.31
C GLU A 330 20.58 -8.51 -8.93
N SER A 331 19.50 -9.32 -8.88
CA SER A 331 18.18 -8.92 -8.37
C SER A 331 17.74 -9.85 -7.26
N GLU A 332 17.01 -9.32 -6.30
CA GLU A 332 16.50 -10.07 -5.17
C GLU A 332 14.97 -10.07 -5.09
N ALA A 333 14.41 -11.17 -4.61
CA ALA A 333 13.01 -11.30 -4.26
C ALA A 333 12.86 -12.04 -2.93
N VAL A 334 11.73 -11.84 -2.26
CA VAL A 334 11.40 -12.53 -1.02
C VAL A 334 10.10 -13.30 -1.21
N LEU A 335 10.15 -14.61 -0.94
CA LEU A 335 8.99 -15.49 -0.87
C LEU A 335 8.63 -15.72 0.59
N THR A 336 7.35 -15.82 0.86
CA THR A 336 6.81 -16.15 2.17
C THR A 336 6.23 -17.57 2.17
N ALA A 337 6.70 -18.45 3.04
CA ALA A 337 5.94 -19.63 3.44
C ALA A 337 5.24 -19.31 4.77
N HIS A 338 3.95 -18.97 4.69
CA HIS A 338 3.22 -18.48 5.85
C HIS A 338 2.75 -19.62 6.78
N ALA A 339 2.61 -19.32 8.07
CA ALA A 339 1.97 -20.20 9.03
C ALA A 339 0.48 -20.40 8.68
N THR A 340 -0.17 -21.35 9.35
CA THR A 340 -1.63 -21.52 9.17
C THR A 340 -2.38 -20.27 9.62
N TRP A 341 -3.51 -19.98 9.00
CA TRP A 341 -4.36 -18.85 9.40
C TRP A 341 -4.85 -18.97 10.83
N ARG A 342 -5.13 -20.20 11.25
CA ARG A 342 -5.41 -20.51 12.66
C ARG A 342 -4.29 -20.08 13.58
N TRP A 343 -3.04 -20.45 13.28
CA TRP A 343 -1.89 -20.06 14.09
C TRP A 343 -1.76 -18.54 14.19
N THR A 344 -1.92 -17.83 13.07
CA THR A 344 -1.87 -16.36 13.01
C THR A 344 -2.88 -15.73 13.97
N LEU A 345 -4.14 -16.18 13.93
CA LEU A 345 -5.19 -15.65 14.83
C LEU A 345 -5.00 -16.07 16.30
N GLU A 346 -4.47 -17.25 16.55
CA GLU A 346 -4.12 -17.67 17.93
C GLU A 346 -3.01 -16.79 18.51
N GLN A 347 -2.00 -16.43 17.73
CA GLN A 347 -0.96 -15.50 18.19
C GLN A 347 -1.51 -14.06 18.33
N ALA A 348 -2.35 -13.60 17.40
CA ALA A 348 -3.01 -12.31 17.51
C ALA A 348 -3.86 -12.19 18.79
N ARG A 349 -4.63 -13.22 19.14
CA ARG A 349 -5.37 -13.30 20.43
C ARG A 349 -4.45 -13.17 21.63
N LYS A 350 -3.30 -13.87 21.62
CA LYS A 350 -2.32 -13.74 22.70
C LYS A 350 -1.72 -12.32 22.76
N ALA A 351 -1.47 -11.72 21.59
CA ALA A 351 -0.98 -10.35 21.49
C ALA A 351 -1.96 -9.34 22.09
N THR A 352 -3.28 -9.55 21.98
CA THR A 352 -4.31 -8.71 22.62
C THR A 352 -4.14 -8.64 24.14
N MET A 353 -3.65 -9.72 24.76
CA MET A 353 -3.36 -9.74 26.21
C MET A 353 -1.96 -9.25 26.54
N LYS A 354 -1.01 -9.41 25.64
CA LYS A 354 0.38 -8.96 25.81
C LYS A 354 0.51 -7.46 25.63
N TYR A 355 -0.07 -6.91 24.57
CA TYR A 355 -0.05 -5.48 24.28
C TYR A 355 -1.22 -4.76 24.95
N HIS A 356 -1.00 -3.54 25.36
CA HIS A 356 -1.98 -2.83 26.16
C HIS A 356 -3.11 -2.27 25.31
N GLN A 357 -4.33 -2.81 25.50
CA GLN A 357 -5.54 -2.25 24.93
C GLN A 357 -5.99 -1.05 25.74
N LYS A 358 -6.34 0.07 25.13
CA LYS A 358 -6.66 1.34 25.80
C LYS A 358 -7.94 1.96 25.26
N ALA A 359 -8.72 2.55 26.15
CA ALA A 359 -9.84 3.43 25.80
C ALA A 359 -9.29 4.83 25.50
N THR A 360 -9.07 5.16 24.24
CA THR A 360 -8.57 6.46 23.80
C THR A 360 -9.48 7.08 22.74
N SER A 361 -9.10 8.25 22.22
CA SER A 361 -9.78 8.87 21.09
C SER A 361 -9.53 8.13 19.74
N HIS A 362 -8.60 7.20 19.69
CA HIS A 362 -8.24 6.41 18.51
C HIS A 362 -8.72 4.98 18.69
N ALA A 363 -9.56 4.52 17.77
CA ALA A 363 -10.12 3.17 17.79
C ALA A 363 -9.04 2.10 17.69
N GLU A 364 -7.96 2.37 16.99
CA GLU A 364 -6.80 1.50 16.79
C GLU A 364 -6.16 1.08 18.12
N SER A 365 -6.33 1.85 19.17
CA SER A 365 -5.75 1.54 20.49
C SER A 365 -6.36 0.32 21.18
N TRP A 366 -7.46 -0.27 20.65
CA TRP A 366 -8.04 -1.50 21.16
C TRP A 366 -8.42 -2.54 20.07
N TYR A 367 -7.88 -2.45 18.88
CA TYR A 367 -8.17 -3.38 17.77
C TYR A 367 -7.81 -4.84 18.07
N GLY A 368 -7.01 -5.09 19.11
CA GLY A 368 -6.72 -6.45 19.54
C GLY A 368 -7.95 -7.32 19.78
N PHE A 369 -9.05 -6.71 20.20
CA PHE A 369 -10.31 -7.44 20.45
C PHE A 369 -10.93 -8.01 19.17
N TYR A 370 -10.76 -7.39 18.02
CA TYR A 370 -11.23 -7.94 16.75
C TYR A 370 -10.70 -9.34 16.49
N SER A 371 -9.39 -9.47 16.44
CA SER A 371 -8.77 -10.76 16.17
C SER A 371 -8.99 -11.77 17.31
N ALA A 372 -9.09 -11.28 18.55
CA ALA A 372 -9.31 -12.14 19.71
C ALA A 372 -10.71 -12.78 19.71
N PHE A 373 -11.77 -12.03 19.40
CA PHE A 373 -13.12 -12.59 19.33
C PHE A 373 -13.28 -13.53 18.12
N ILE A 374 -12.70 -13.22 16.99
CA ILE A 374 -12.69 -14.14 15.84
C ILE A 374 -11.96 -15.45 16.21
N ALA A 375 -10.83 -15.37 16.91
CA ALA A 375 -10.15 -16.56 17.40
C ALA A 375 -11.01 -17.34 18.37
N GLY A 376 -11.67 -16.67 19.31
CA GLY A 376 -12.59 -17.30 20.26
C GLY A 376 -13.76 -18.02 19.58
N ARG A 377 -14.29 -17.44 18.50
CA ARG A 377 -15.38 -18.05 17.72
C ARG A 377 -14.99 -19.38 17.08
N TYR A 378 -13.82 -19.47 16.46
CA TYR A 378 -13.45 -20.63 15.64
C TYR A 378 -12.60 -21.67 16.38
N PHE A 379 -11.88 -21.27 17.42
CA PHE A 379 -11.06 -22.14 18.25
C PHE A 379 -11.04 -21.65 19.70
N PRO A 380 -12.18 -21.80 20.39
CA PRO A 380 -12.36 -21.29 21.76
C PRO A 380 -11.32 -21.86 22.72
N ASP A 381 -10.85 -21.02 23.62
CA ASP A 381 -9.91 -21.33 24.68
C ASP A 381 -10.28 -20.52 25.94
N SER A 382 -10.99 -21.13 26.86
CA SER A 382 -11.48 -20.47 28.07
C SER A 382 -10.37 -19.89 28.96
N SER A 383 -9.15 -20.38 28.81
CA SER A 383 -8.02 -19.90 29.61
C SER A 383 -7.61 -18.47 29.24
N ILE A 384 -7.95 -18.02 28.03
CA ILE A 384 -7.65 -16.67 27.53
C ILE A 384 -8.91 -15.88 27.16
N ASP A 385 -9.92 -16.51 26.60
CA ASP A 385 -11.12 -15.82 26.08
C ASP A 385 -11.89 -15.11 27.18
N GLU A 386 -11.99 -15.70 28.39
CA GLU A 386 -12.61 -15.05 29.54
C GLU A 386 -11.85 -13.78 29.99
N ALA A 387 -10.54 -13.80 29.93
CA ALA A 387 -9.71 -12.64 30.27
C ALA A 387 -9.84 -11.53 29.21
N VAL A 388 -9.90 -11.90 27.92
CA VAL A 388 -10.17 -10.98 26.79
C VAL A 388 -11.52 -10.32 26.97
N ALA A 389 -12.58 -11.10 27.18
CA ALA A 389 -13.93 -10.57 27.38
C ALA A 389 -14.02 -9.60 28.56
N LYS A 390 -13.45 -9.99 29.71
CA LYS A 390 -13.42 -9.12 30.90
C LYS A 390 -12.68 -7.81 30.66
N ARG A 391 -11.60 -7.85 29.90
CA ARG A 391 -10.83 -6.64 29.55
C ARG A 391 -11.60 -5.76 28.57
N PHE A 392 -12.27 -6.36 27.59
CA PHE A 392 -13.16 -5.64 26.69
C PHE A 392 -14.30 -4.94 27.47
N ASP A 393 -15.00 -5.67 28.32
CA ASP A 393 -16.12 -5.14 29.10
C ASP A 393 -15.66 -3.96 29.97
N PHE A 394 -14.45 -4.03 30.54
CA PHE A 394 -13.87 -2.91 31.30
C PHE A 394 -13.66 -1.66 30.42
N LEU A 395 -13.12 -1.81 29.19
CA LEU A 395 -12.92 -0.67 28.28
C LEU A 395 -14.26 -0.15 27.73
N TYR A 396 -15.18 -1.07 27.44
CA TYR A 396 -16.53 -0.70 27.02
C TYR A 396 -17.21 0.21 28.07
N ASP A 397 -17.10 -0.15 29.35
CA ASP A 397 -17.65 0.62 30.47
C ASP A 397 -17.02 2.01 30.65
N LEU A 398 -15.80 2.22 30.16
CA LEU A 398 -15.16 3.55 30.12
C LEU A 398 -15.67 4.42 28.97
N LEU A 399 -16.11 3.80 27.89
CA LEU A 399 -16.49 4.46 26.64
C LEU A 399 -18.00 4.68 26.50
N HIS A 400 -18.83 3.95 27.25
CA HIS A 400 -20.28 3.94 27.09
C HIS A 400 -21.00 3.99 28.41
N ASP A 401 -22.15 4.67 28.43
CA ASP A 401 -23.06 4.65 29.55
C ASP A 401 -23.72 3.27 29.70
N LYS A 402 -23.65 2.69 30.89
CA LYS A 402 -24.16 1.33 31.15
C LYS A 402 -25.68 1.20 31.09
N LYS A 403 -26.41 2.27 31.34
CA LYS A 403 -27.90 2.26 31.41
C LYS A 403 -28.51 2.68 30.07
N GLU A 404 -27.97 3.74 29.49
CA GLU A 404 -28.54 4.34 28.30
C GLU A 404 -27.86 3.82 27.02
N VAL A 405 -26.81 3.01 27.15
CA VAL A 405 -26.04 2.43 26.02
C VAL A 405 -25.72 3.50 25.00
N LYS A 406 -25.10 4.60 25.43
CA LYS A 406 -24.70 5.71 24.59
C LYS A 406 -23.21 6.01 24.75
N PRO A 407 -22.55 6.57 23.72
CA PRO A 407 -21.15 6.93 23.81
C PRO A 407 -20.87 7.99 24.88
N LEU A 408 -19.79 7.82 25.62
CA LEU A 408 -19.23 8.77 26.58
C LEU A 408 -17.86 9.24 26.12
N TYR A 409 -17.49 10.47 26.38
CA TYR A 409 -16.17 11.05 26.16
C TYR A 409 -15.47 10.60 24.85
N TYR A 410 -14.45 9.74 24.93
CA TYR A 410 -13.78 9.20 23.73
C TYR A 410 -14.71 8.35 22.86
N GLY A 411 -15.63 7.61 23.43
CA GLY A 411 -16.67 6.89 22.69
C GLY A 411 -17.55 7.80 21.84
N SER A 412 -17.56 9.12 22.11
CA SER A 412 -18.27 10.10 21.30
C SER A 412 -17.63 10.37 19.90
N ARG A 413 -16.46 9.81 19.61
CA ARG A 413 -15.96 9.77 18.24
C ARG A 413 -16.66 8.66 17.47
N ILE A 414 -17.12 8.97 16.28
CA ILE A 414 -17.86 8.01 15.45
C ILE A 414 -17.03 6.76 15.13
N GLN A 415 -15.73 6.91 14.95
CA GLN A 415 -14.82 5.79 14.73
C GLN A 415 -14.87 4.80 15.89
N ASN A 416 -14.81 5.30 17.10
CA ASN A 416 -14.85 4.47 18.32
C ASN A 416 -16.17 3.73 18.46
N THR A 417 -17.28 4.43 18.26
CA THR A 417 -18.61 3.80 18.33
C THR A 417 -18.82 2.76 17.23
N SER A 418 -18.43 3.06 15.99
CA SER A 418 -18.49 2.13 14.87
C SER A 418 -17.68 0.86 15.16
N THR A 419 -16.44 1.03 15.60
CA THR A 419 -15.56 -0.08 15.99
C THR A 419 -16.16 -0.91 17.13
N THR A 420 -16.76 -0.25 18.12
CA THR A 420 -17.43 -0.95 19.23
C THR A 420 -18.62 -1.78 18.76
N ILE A 421 -19.42 -1.27 17.80
CA ILE A 421 -20.53 -2.04 17.22
C ILE A 421 -19.98 -3.32 16.57
N GLY A 422 -18.95 -3.23 15.74
CA GLY A 422 -18.32 -4.40 15.10
C GLY A 422 -17.77 -5.39 16.14
N MET A 423 -17.06 -4.90 17.17
CA MET A 423 -16.51 -5.76 18.23
C MET A 423 -17.58 -6.46 19.05
N LEU A 424 -18.71 -5.80 19.32
CA LEU A 424 -19.84 -6.42 20.03
C LEU A 424 -20.51 -7.52 19.20
N VAL A 425 -20.60 -7.34 17.88
CA VAL A 425 -21.05 -8.39 16.95
C VAL A 425 -20.11 -9.58 16.98
N ASP A 426 -18.78 -9.34 16.85
CA ASP A 426 -17.77 -10.41 16.91
C ASP A 426 -17.81 -11.14 18.26
N LYS A 427 -17.98 -10.40 19.37
CA LYS A 427 -18.11 -10.97 20.72
C LYS A 427 -19.38 -11.81 20.85
N TYR A 428 -20.52 -11.31 20.34
CA TYR A 428 -21.77 -12.08 20.29
C TYR A 428 -21.59 -13.39 19.51
N GLU A 429 -20.97 -13.33 18.36
CA GLU A 429 -20.72 -14.52 17.54
C GLU A 429 -19.74 -15.51 18.20
N ALA A 430 -18.82 -15.03 19.04
CA ALA A 430 -17.88 -15.86 19.79
C ALA A 430 -18.54 -16.49 21.04
N GLU A 431 -19.32 -15.72 21.79
CA GLU A 431 -19.82 -16.13 23.12
C GLU A 431 -21.31 -16.54 23.13
N GLY A 432 -22.09 -16.15 22.11
CA GLY A 432 -23.52 -16.39 22.04
C GLY A 432 -24.37 -15.56 23.03
N LYS A 433 -23.78 -14.51 23.63
CA LYS A 433 -24.48 -13.67 24.62
C LYS A 433 -25.36 -12.63 23.93
N MET A 434 -26.66 -12.75 24.02
CA MET A 434 -27.63 -11.86 23.40
C MET A 434 -27.45 -10.39 23.82
N GLU A 435 -27.03 -10.16 25.06
CA GLU A 435 -26.77 -8.82 25.60
C GLU A 435 -25.76 -8.03 24.78
N ASP A 436 -24.74 -8.68 24.22
CA ASP A 436 -23.71 -8.01 23.39
C ASP A 436 -24.31 -7.54 22.06
N LEU A 437 -25.18 -8.35 21.45
CA LEU A 437 -25.87 -7.95 20.21
C LEU A 437 -26.92 -6.86 20.48
N GLU A 438 -27.62 -6.92 21.60
CA GLU A 438 -28.58 -5.87 22.02
C GLU A 438 -27.83 -4.53 22.23
N LYS A 439 -26.66 -4.53 22.86
CA LYS A 439 -25.83 -3.34 22.99
C LYS A 439 -25.38 -2.82 21.62
N ALA A 440 -24.96 -3.70 20.71
CA ALA A 440 -24.57 -3.31 19.35
C ALA A 440 -25.74 -2.63 18.60
N SER A 441 -26.94 -3.20 18.69
CA SER A 441 -28.16 -2.67 18.09
C SER A 441 -28.53 -1.29 18.65
N LEU A 442 -28.48 -1.10 19.95
CA LEU A 442 -28.77 0.19 20.60
C LEU A 442 -27.72 1.26 20.26
N LEU A 443 -26.43 0.89 20.17
CA LEU A 443 -25.40 1.81 19.74
C LEU A 443 -25.54 2.20 18.26
N ALA A 444 -25.95 1.27 17.41
CA ALA A 444 -26.23 1.55 16.01
C ALA A 444 -27.44 2.49 15.87
N ASP A 445 -28.52 2.25 16.62
CA ASP A 445 -29.67 3.16 16.69
C ASP A 445 -29.23 4.57 17.12
N TRP A 446 -28.40 4.65 18.17
CA TRP A 446 -27.92 5.93 18.66
C TRP A 446 -27.05 6.63 17.61
N LEU A 447 -26.15 5.91 16.93
CA LEU A 447 -25.30 6.43 15.87
C LEU A 447 -26.12 6.98 14.71
N ILE A 448 -27.15 6.25 14.27
CA ILE A 448 -28.05 6.65 13.19
C ILE A 448 -28.80 7.93 13.57
N ASP A 449 -29.37 7.98 14.77
CA ASP A 449 -30.18 9.10 15.23
C ASP A 449 -29.36 10.39 15.41
N HIS A 450 -28.06 10.29 15.70
CA HIS A 450 -27.24 11.45 16.05
C HIS A 450 -26.20 11.80 14.99
N TRP A 451 -25.77 10.82 14.17
CA TRP A 451 -24.64 10.96 13.28
C TRP A 451 -24.89 10.56 11.83
N GLN A 452 -26.14 10.24 11.47
CA GLN A 452 -26.48 10.07 10.05
C GLN A 452 -27.20 11.30 9.52
N ARG A 453 -26.68 11.85 8.43
CA ARG A 453 -27.24 12.99 7.71
C ARG A 453 -28.36 12.55 6.76
N GLU A 454 -29.22 13.46 6.32
CA GLU A 454 -30.36 13.17 5.43
C GLU A 454 -29.94 12.53 4.09
N ASP A 455 -28.74 12.84 3.58
CA ASP A 455 -28.20 12.25 2.36
C ASP A 455 -27.60 10.83 2.59
N GLY A 456 -27.67 10.32 3.81
CA GLY A 456 -27.16 9.01 4.21
C GLY A 456 -25.74 9.02 4.77
N ALA A 457 -24.95 10.07 4.57
CA ALA A 457 -23.58 10.12 5.05
C ALA A 457 -23.51 10.07 6.59
N TYR A 458 -22.55 9.30 7.11
CA TYR A 458 -22.22 9.33 8.52
C TYR A 458 -21.31 10.50 8.84
N VAL A 459 -21.68 11.28 9.85
CA VAL A 459 -21.01 12.53 10.20
C VAL A 459 -20.80 12.63 11.71
N ASN A 460 -19.71 13.26 12.11
CA ASN A 460 -19.53 13.74 13.47
C ASN A 460 -19.34 15.26 13.41
N ARG A 461 -20.33 15.98 13.93
CA ARG A 461 -20.46 17.44 13.77
C ARG A 461 -20.58 17.82 12.29
N HIS A 462 -19.49 18.36 11.69
CA HIS A 462 -19.46 18.80 10.29
C HIS A 462 -18.58 17.90 9.40
N THR A 463 -17.95 16.91 9.98
CA THR A 463 -16.98 16.04 9.32
C THR A 463 -17.63 14.73 8.92
N VAL A 464 -17.40 14.31 7.67
CA VAL A 464 -17.94 13.07 7.11
C VAL A 464 -16.97 11.92 7.37
N TYR A 465 -17.50 10.78 7.81
CA TYR A 465 -16.76 9.59 8.18
C TYR A 465 -17.19 8.33 7.43
N THR A 466 -18.07 8.42 6.46
CA THR A 466 -18.55 7.23 5.74
C THR A 466 -17.42 6.46 5.07
N SER A 467 -16.43 7.16 4.51
CA SER A 467 -15.25 6.60 3.87
C SER A 467 -14.09 6.34 4.84
N VAL A 468 -14.26 6.66 6.12
CA VAL A 468 -13.24 6.47 7.16
C VAL A 468 -13.71 5.40 8.11
N ILE A 469 -12.90 4.39 8.40
CA ILE A 469 -13.20 3.32 9.39
C ILE A 469 -14.48 2.48 9.15
N TYR A 470 -14.96 2.40 7.95
CA TYR A 470 -16.03 1.51 7.47
C TYR A 470 -17.28 1.43 8.35
N VAL A 471 -17.84 2.58 8.76
CA VAL A 471 -19.04 2.64 9.61
C VAL A 471 -20.18 1.77 9.05
N ALA A 472 -20.44 1.84 7.74
CA ALA A 472 -21.48 1.05 7.10
C ALA A 472 -21.19 -0.46 7.15
N LYS A 473 -19.90 -0.90 7.08
CA LYS A 473 -19.55 -2.32 7.24
C LYS A 473 -19.96 -2.83 8.62
N SER A 474 -19.61 -2.11 9.69
CA SER A 474 -19.98 -2.51 11.06
C SER A 474 -21.50 -2.64 11.22
N ILE A 475 -22.28 -1.73 10.64
CA ILE A 475 -23.74 -1.78 10.65
C ILE A 475 -24.27 -2.92 9.78
N LEU A 476 -23.65 -3.23 8.65
CA LEU A 476 -24.04 -4.39 7.84
C LEU A 476 -23.73 -5.73 8.52
N GLU A 477 -22.61 -5.84 9.26
CA GLU A 477 -22.31 -7.01 10.09
C GLU A 477 -23.38 -7.22 11.16
N LEU A 478 -23.76 -6.15 11.86
CA LEU A 478 -24.88 -6.17 12.79
C LEU A 478 -26.18 -6.60 12.09
N THR A 479 -26.48 -6.00 10.94
CA THR A 479 -27.68 -6.34 10.14
C THR A 479 -27.76 -7.83 9.82
N LEU A 480 -26.64 -8.45 9.42
CA LEU A 480 -26.59 -9.89 9.11
C LEU A 480 -26.89 -10.75 10.34
N ALA A 481 -26.36 -10.37 11.50
CA ALA A 481 -26.65 -11.07 12.77
C ALA A 481 -28.14 -10.92 13.17
N GLU A 482 -28.70 -9.72 13.04
CA GLU A 482 -30.10 -9.45 13.32
C GLU A 482 -31.05 -10.15 12.35
N GLN A 483 -30.74 -10.18 11.04
CA GLN A 483 -31.53 -10.92 10.05
C GLN A 483 -31.59 -12.41 10.35
N LYS A 484 -30.49 -13.00 10.77
CA LYS A 484 -30.44 -14.40 11.20
C LYS A 484 -31.32 -14.68 12.42
N LEU A 485 -31.40 -13.75 13.36
CA LEU A 485 -32.31 -13.83 14.51
C LEU A 485 -33.77 -13.57 14.13
N ALA A 486 -34.01 -12.66 13.20
CA ALA A 486 -35.36 -12.31 12.73
C ALA A 486 -36.12 -13.52 12.12
N GLU A 487 -35.41 -14.56 11.67
CA GLU A 487 -35.99 -15.82 11.22
C GLU A 487 -36.71 -16.56 12.36
N LYS A 488 -36.29 -16.34 13.63
CA LYS A 488 -36.81 -17.00 14.82
C LYS A 488 -37.59 -16.06 15.75
N ASP A 489 -37.25 -14.79 15.76
CA ASP A 489 -37.82 -13.77 16.63
C ASP A 489 -38.07 -12.46 15.84
N SER A 490 -39.34 -12.19 15.56
CA SER A 490 -39.75 -11.06 14.75
C SER A 490 -39.39 -9.68 15.34
N ARG A 491 -39.01 -9.59 16.61
CA ARG A 491 -38.54 -8.32 17.23
C ARG A 491 -37.31 -7.78 16.51
N TRP A 492 -36.47 -8.66 16.01
CA TRP A 492 -35.24 -8.27 15.29
C TRP A 492 -35.47 -7.77 13.85
N LYS A 493 -36.67 -8.03 13.30
CA LYS A 493 -36.95 -7.66 11.91
C LYS A 493 -36.88 -6.14 11.68
N SER A 494 -37.48 -5.35 12.57
CA SER A 494 -37.49 -3.89 12.46
C SER A 494 -36.09 -3.30 12.63
N ALA A 495 -35.30 -3.81 13.57
CA ALA A 495 -33.91 -3.36 13.77
C ALA A 495 -33.07 -3.68 12.53
N ALA A 496 -33.13 -4.92 12.04
CA ALA A 496 -32.39 -5.33 10.84
C ALA A 496 -32.74 -4.50 9.59
N GLU A 497 -34.03 -4.18 9.40
CA GLU A 497 -34.48 -3.32 8.29
C GLU A 497 -33.97 -1.88 8.45
N ARG A 498 -34.01 -1.32 9.66
CA ARG A 498 -33.51 0.03 9.94
C ARG A 498 -31.99 0.12 9.68
N HIS A 499 -31.22 -0.79 10.24
CA HIS A 499 -29.77 -0.82 10.11
C HIS A 499 -29.34 -1.06 8.66
N TYR A 500 -29.99 -1.99 7.97
CA TYR A 500 -29.74 -2.21 6.53
C TYR A 500 -29.99 -0.94 5.70
N ASN A 501 -31.12 -0.27 5.92
CA ASN A 501 -31.47 0.93 5.16
C ASN A 501 -30.50 2.07 5.46
N SER A 502 -30.07 2.25 6.71
CA SER A 502 -29.06 3.22 7.10
C SER A 502 -27.73 2.98 6.37
N ALA A 503 -27.18 1.76 6.46
CA ALA A 503 -25.93 1.41 5.80
C ALA A 503 -26.05 1.54 4.27
N LYS A 504 -27.18 1.12 3.68
CA LYS A 504 -27.44 1.26 2.26
C LYS A 504 -27.44 2.72 1.81
N CYS A 505 -28.13 3.62 2.52
CA CYS A 505 -28.13 5.05 2.19
C CYS A 505 -26.71 5.64 2.26
N ALA A 506 -25.93 5.27 3.27
CA ALA A 506 -24.54 5.72 3.38
C ALA A 506 -23.67 5.23 2.21
N ILE A 507 -23.83 3.98 1.81
CA ILE A 507 -23.11 3.39 0.69
C ILE A 507 -23.58 3.98 -0.66
N ASP A 508 -24.87 4.25 -0.81
CA ASP A 508 -25.41 4.95 -1.99
C ASP A 508 -24.74 6.34 -2.15
N GLN A 509 -24.52 7.04 -1.04
CA GLN A 509 -23.79 8.31 -1.03
C GLN A 509 -22.34 8.14 -1.52
N LEU A 510 -21.63 7.09 -1.08
CA LEU A 510 -20.28 6.78 -1.58
C LEU A 510 -20.29 6.50 -3.09
N VAL A 511 -21.24 5.71 -3.58
CA VAL A 511 -21.35 5.39 -5.02
C VAL A 511 -21.62 6.66 -5.84
N HIS A 512 -22.48 7.55 -5.35
CA HIS A 512 -22.76 8.82 -6.03
C HIS A 512 -21.56 9.77 -6.05
N SER A 513 -20.71 9.72 -5.05
CA SER A 513 -19.49 10.53 -4.96
C SER A 513 -18.45 10.18 -6.04
N ARG A 514 -18.48 8.96 -6.60
CA ARG A 514 -17.58 8.47 -7.65
C ARG A 514 -16.09 8.67 -7.37
N GLY A 515 -15.69 8.49 -6.12
CA GLY A 515 -14.32 8.64 -5.68
C GLY A 515 -13.95 10.02 -5.14
N ASP A 516 -14.83 11.00 -5.20
CA ASP A 516 -14.71 12.28 -4.48
C ASP A 516 -15.43 12.17 -3.13
N PHE A 517 -14.81 11.42 -2.21
CA PHE A 517 -15.42 11.18 -0.90
C PHE A 517 -15.14 12.35 0.03
N GLN A 518 -16.16 12.74 0.78
CA GLN A 518 -15.96 13.67 1.89
C GLN A 518 -15.30 12.93 3.06
N THR A 519 -14.30 13.54 3.66
CA THR A 519 -13.52 12.96 4.76
C THR A 519 -13.27 13.98 5.86
N GLU A 520 -12.55 13.59 6.91
CA GLU A 520 -12.24 14.44 8.06
C GLU A 520 -11.16 15.51 7.83
N GLY A 521 -10.99 15.96 6.61
CA GLY A 521 -10.02 16.99 6.22
C GLY A 521 -8.76 16.42 5.57
N GLU A 522 -8.68 15.11 5.46
CA GLU A 522 -7.65 14.41 4.71
C GLU A 522 -7.97 14.40 3.21
N MET A 523 -7.01 13.97 2.42
CA MET A 523 -7.23 13.82 1.00
C MET A 523 -8.11 12.61 0.72
N THR A 524 -9.10 12.75 -0.11
CA THR A 524 -9.99 11.64 -0.49
C THR A 524 -9.22 10.49 -1.13
N PHE A 525 -8.26 10.82 -1.99
CA PHE A 525 -7.46 9.82 -2.67
C PHE A 525 -6.28 9.38 -1.79
N GLU A 526 -6.58 8.43 -0.93
CA GLU A 526 -5.68 7.87 0.05
C GLU A 526 -5.91 6.36 0.18
N ASP A 527 -4.92 5.64 0.67
CA ASP A 527 -5.00 4.20 0.80
C ASP A 527 -6.21 3.73 1.62
N GLY A 528 -6.48 4.41 2.73
CA GLY A 528 -7.59 4.08 3.60
C GLY A 528 -8.94 4.43 3.02
N MET A 529 -9.15 5.68 2.63
CA MET A 529 -10.45 6.20 2.22
C MET A 529 -10.99 5.49 0.99
N ILE A 530 -10.15 5.24 0.00
CA ILE A 530 -10.51 4.53 -1.24
C ILE A 530 -10.85 3.07 -0.95
N SER A 531 -9.99 2.37 -0.22
CA SER A 531 -10.20 0.94 0.11
C SER A 531 -11.38 0.75 1.04
N CYS A 532 -11.56 1.63 2.02
CA CYS A 532 -12.67 1.64 2.95
C CYS A 532 -14.01 1.81 2.22
N SER A 533 -14.06 2.72 1.25
CA SER A 533 -15.25 2.91 0.43
C SER A 533 -15.53 1.67 -0.43
N ALA A 534 -14.50 1.13 -1.11
CA ALA A 534 -14.64 -0.04 -1.96
C ALA A 534 -15.16 -1.27 -1.20
N LEU A 535 -14.62 -1.56 0.00
CA LEU A 535 -15.05 -2.72 0.78
C LEU A 535 -16.52 -2.62 1.23
N GLN A 536 -16.97 -1.44 1.63
CA GLN A 536 -18.36 -1.24 2.07
C GLN A 536 -19.35 -1.44 0.91
N ILE A 537 -19.00 -0.88 -0.26
CA ILE A 537 -19.80 -1.06 -1.49
C ILE A 537 -19.82 -2.55 -1.88
N GLY A 538 -18.68 -3.23 -1.83
CA GLY A 538 -18.56 -4.65 -2.15
C GLY A 538 -19.38 -5.54 -1.22
N MET A 539 -19.35 -5.27 0.08
CA MET A 539 -20.17 -5.99 1.07
C MET A 539 -21.66 -5.83 0.78
N LEU A 540 -22.12 -4.61 0.50
CA LEU A 540 -23.50 -4.35 0.12
C LEU A 540 -23.87 -5.07 -1.18
N ALA A 541 -22.96 -5.08 -2.18
CA ALA A 541 -23.18 -5.79 -3.44
C ALA A 541 -23.44 -7.27 -3.21
N LEU A 542 -22.67 -7.93 -2.34
CA LEU A 542 -22.83 -9.35 -2.01
C LEU A 542 -24.16 -9.64 -1.32
N MET A 543 -24.74 -8.69 -0.59
CA MET A 543 -26.04 -8.81 0.06
C MET A 543 -27.23 -8.64 -0.90
N GLN A 544 -27.02 -8.13 -2.13
CA GLN A 544 -28.10 -7.93 -3.09
C GLN A 544 -28.58 -9.25 -3.69
N LYS A 545 -29.89 -9.45 -3.68
CA LYS A 545 -30.57 -10.57 -4.39
C LYS A 545 -30.88 -10.21 -5.83
N ASP A 546 -31.12 -8.93 -6.13
CA ASP A 546 -31.34 -8.43 -7.48
C ASP A 546 -30.00 -8.34 -8.22
N GLU A 547 -29.88 -9.05 -9.34
CA GLU A 547 -28.66 -9.14 -10.16
C GLU A 547 -28.25 -7.79 -10.74
N THR A 548 -29.21 -6.94 -11.11
CA THR A 548 -28.94 -5.61 -11.68
C THR A 548 -28.36 -4.69 -10.61
N LEU A 549 -28.94 -4.71 -9.44
CA LEU A 549 -28.46 -3.90 -8.32
C LEU A 549 -27.12 -4.42 -7.80
N ARG A 550 -26.96 -5.75 -7.73
CA ARG A 550 -25.68 -6.38 -7.38
C ARG A 550 -24.58 -5.92 -8.33
N LYS A 551 -24.85 -5.97 -9.64
CA LYS A 551 -23.91 -5.51 -10.67
C LYS A 551 -23.60 -4.03 -10.56
N TYR A 552 -24.58 -3.18 -10.29
CA TYR A 552 -24.41 -1.74 -10.14
C TYR A 552 -23.39 -1.39 -9.03
N TYR A 553 -23.54 -2.00 -7.85
CA TYR A 553 -22.58 -1.80 -6.76
C TYR A 553 -21.22 -2.43 -7.06
N ALA A 554 -21.21 -3.62 -7.68
CA ALA A 554 -19.96 -4.29 -8.04
C ALA A 554 -19.14 -3.46 -9.03
N ASP A 555 -19.76 -2.90 -10.07
CA ASP A 555 -19.09 -2.05 -11.06
C ASP A 555 -18.49 -0.80 -10.40
N ALA A 556 -19.25 -0.14 -9.50
CA ALA A 556 -18.75 1.03 -8.76
C ALA A 556 -17.56 0.67 -7.86
N MET A 557 -17.64 -0.43 -7.11
CA MET A 557 -16.54 -0.91 -6.28
C MET A 557 -15.29 -1.19 -7.12
N LEU A 558 -15.43 -1.89 -8.25
CA LEU A 558 -14.31 -2.27 -9.11
C LEU A 558 -13.64 -1.04 -9.73
N GLU A 559 -14.40 -0.03 -10.13
CA GLU A 559 -13.85 1.23 -10.64
C GLU A 559 -12.98 1.92 -9.57
N ILE A 560 -13.50 2.05 -8.36
CA ILE A 560 -12.78 2.63 -7.22
C ILE A 560 -11.54 1.81 -6.89
N LEU A 561 -11.67 0.48 -6.79
CA LEU A 561 -10.56 -0.41 -6.42
C LEU A 561 -9.43 -0.41 -7.46
N LYS A 562 -9.76 -0.30 -8.74
CA LYS A 562 -8.76 -0.17 -9.82
C LYS A 562 -8.01 1.15 -9.72
N SER A 563 -8.69 2.27 -9.47
CA SER A 563 -8.03 3.57 -9.33
C SER A 563 -7.01 3.58 -8.18
N HIS A 564 -7.24 2.75 -7.15
CA HIS A 564 -6.35 2.59 -6.01
C HIS A 564 -5.10 1.71 -6.29
N SER A 565 -5.00 1.09 -7.45
CA SER A 565 -3.85 0.24 -7.82
C SER A 565 -2.51 0.98 -7.76
N CYS A 566 -2.50 2.28 -8.09
CA CYS A 566 -1.31 3.13 -8.03
C CYS A 566 -0.77 3.36 -6.60
N LEU A 567 -1.58 3.15 -5.58
CA LEU A 567 -1.21 3.19 -4.16
C LEU A 567 -1.10 1.79 -3.54
N THR A 568 -0.90 0.76 -4.34
CA THR A 568 -0.84 -0.62 -3.86
C THR A 568 0.41 -1.34 -4.38
N GLN A 569 1.06 -2.11 -3.53
CA GLN A 569 2.24 -2.89 -3.84
C GLN A 569 1.88 -4.16 -4.64
N LEU A 570 1.39 -4.00 -5.87
CA LEU A 570 0.93 -5.14 -6.70
C LEU A 570 2.05 -5.88 -7.41
N ARG A 571 3.20 -5.25 -7.65
CA ARG A 571 4.30 -5.83 -8.45
C ARG A 571 5.58 -6.02 -7.64
N VAL A 572 5.63 -5.58 -6.39
CA VAL A 572 6.82 -5.76 -5.57
C VAL A 572 7.15 -7.25 -5.43
N PRO A 573 8.37 -7.70 -5.77
CA PRO A 573 8.77 -9.10 -5.62
C PRO A 573 9.17 -9.40 -4.16
N ASP A 574 8.31 -9.02 -3.22
CA ASP A 574 8.58 -9.16 -1.79
C ASP A 574 7.30 -9.55 -1.04
N GLY A 575 7.26 -10.80 -0.57
CA GLY A 575 6.12 -11.37 0.15
C GLY A 575 5.84 -10.74 1.51
N ARG A 576 6.72 -9.87 2.00
CA ARG A 576 6.47 -9.09 3.23
C ARG A 576 5.60 -7.87 2.94
N ARG A 577 5.55 -7.41 1.69
CA ARG A 577 4.94 -6.13 1.30
C ARG A 577 3.85 -6.27 0.24
N ARG A 578 3.82 -7.38 -0.49
CA ARG A 578 2.89 -7.59 -1.60
C ARG A 578 1.44 -7.44 -1.16
N GLY A 579 0.70 -6.56 -1.85
CA GLY A 579 -0.69 -6.24 -1.51
C GLY A 579 -0.87 -5.21 -0.40
N GLY A 580 0.22 -4.71 0.20
CA GLY A 580 0.19 -3.56 1.11
C GLY A 580 -0.16 -2.28 0.35
N THR A 581 -0.86 -1.37 1.03
CA THR A 581 -1.21 -0.05 0.51
C THR A 581 -0.21 1.00 1.00
N MET A 582 -0.15 2.13 0.30
CA MET A 582 0.81 3.20 0.57
C MET A 582 0.08 4.47 0.99
N ARG A 583 0.67 5.17 1.97
CA ARG A 583 0.15 6.42 2.53
C ARG A 583 1.20 7.51 2.35
N TYR A 584 0.89 8.50 1.56
CA TYR A 584 1.86 9.54 1.21
C TYR A 584 1.72 10.84 2.01
N TRP A 585 0.59 11.09 2.61
CA TRP A 585 0.34 12.37 3.28
C TRP A 585 -0.27 12.21 4.65
N GLU A 586 -0.60 11.01 5.01
CA GLU A 586 -1.12 10.86 6.34
C GLU A 586 -0.06 11.18 7.35
N ALA A 587 -0.43 12.12 8.02
CA ALA A 587 0.07 12.71 9.22
C ALA A 587 1.56 12.56 9.39
N GLN A 588 2.21 13.66 9.35
CA GLN A 588 3.50 13.87 9.96
C GLN A 588 3.71 13.01 11.21
N TYR A 589 2.65 12.81 11.94
CA TYR A 589 2.59 11.96 13.11
C TYR A 589 2.91 10.49 12.79
N ASP A 590 2.26 9.90 11.78
CA ASP A 590 2.49 8.51 11.40
C ASP A 590 3.86 8.32 10.74
N VAL A 591 4.28 9.27 9.94
CA VAL A 591 5.62 9.25 9.34
C VAL A 591 6.70 9.39 10.40
N GLU A 592 6.45 10.15 11.48
CA GLU A 592 7.38 10.35 12.56
C GLU A 592 7.42 9.20 13.54
N MET A 593 6.25 8.69 13.89
CA MET A 593 6.09 7.64 14.91
C MET A 593 6.17 6.24 14.29
N LEU A 594 5.55 6.08 13.14
CA LEU A 594 5.42 4.84 12.39
C LEU A 594 5.57 5.18 10.91
N PRO A 595 6.79 5.37 10.41
CA PRO A 595 6.98 5.69 9.01
C PRO A 595 6.40 4.57 8.16
N ASN A 596 5.17 4.73 7.74
CA ASN A 596 4.42 3.72 7.01
C ASN A 596 4.27 3.99 5.52
N MET A 597 4.89 5.04 5.06
CA MET A 597 5.07 5.33 3.67
C MET A 597 5.99 4.30 3.03
N PHE A 598 5.58 3.63 2.01
CA PHE A 598 6.32 2.54 1.36
C PHE A 598 6.47 1.27 2.22
N ASN A 599 5.51 1.05 3.07
CA ASN A 599 5.55 0.02 4.09
C ASN A 599 5.20 -1.36 3.64
N SER A 600 5.42 -2.24 4.60
CA SER A 600 4.58 -3.41 4.78
C SER A 600 3.13 -2.98 4.99
N PRO A 601 2.23 -3.93 4.87
CA PRO A 601 0.85 -3.71 5.26
C PRO A 601 0.76 -3.12 6.67
N HIS A 602 -0.01 -2.08 6.82
CA HIS A 602 -0.51 -1.52 8.07
C HIS A 602 -2.01 -1.79 8.17
N GLY A 603 -2.67 -1.48 9.28
CA GLY A 603 -4.06 -1.86 9.53
C GLY A 603 -5.03 -1.55 8.38
N TRP A 604 -4.90 -0.37 7.79
CA TRP A 604 -5.78 0.04 6.70
C TRP A 604 -5.55 -0.74 5.38
N SER A 605 -4.40 -1.39 5.22
CA SER A 605 -4.22 -2.35 4.11
C SER A 605 -5.21 -3.52 4.17
N GLY A 606 -5.74 -3.84 5.36
CA GLY A 606 -6.80 -4.82 5.55
C GLY A 606 -8.06 -4.46 4.78
N TRP A 607 -8.38 -3.18 4.65
CA TRP A 607 -9.57 -2.72 3.92
C TRP A 607 -9.47 -3.06 2.43
N ARG A 608 -8.29 -2.94 1.84
CA ARG A 608 -8.07 -3.43 0.47
C ARG A 608 -8.13 -4.96 0.39
N GLY A 609 -7.63 -5.67 1.40
CA GLY A 609 -7.74 -7.13 1.50
C GLY A 609 -9.20 -7.60 1.43
N TYR A 610 -10.10 -6.97 2.17
CA TYR A 610 -11.54 -7.21 2.05
C TYR A 610 -12.07 -6.90 0.65
N ALA A 611 -11.73 -5.74 0.10
CA ALA A 611 -12.25 -5.30 -1.19
C ALA A 611 -11.84 -6.26 -2.31
N THR A 612 -10.60 -6.75 -2.35
CA THR A 612 -10.14 -7.73 -3.35
C THR A 612 -10.83 -9.08 -3.17
N TYR A 613 -11.06 -9.52 -1.93
CA TYR A 613 -11.81 -10.72 -1.64
C TYR A 613 -13.26 -10.61 -2.15
N TYR A 614 -13.95 -9.51 -1.86
CA TYR A 614 -15.32 -9.27 -2.36
C TYR A 614 -15.35 -9.14 -3.87
N ALA A 615 -14.33 -8.53 -4.49
CA ALA A 615 -14.21 -8.46 -5.94
C ALA A 615 -14.16 -9.86 -6.58
N TYR A 616 -13.41 -10.79 -5.99
CA TYR A 616 -13.41 -12.18 -6.44
C TYR A 616 -14.80 -12.84 -6.31
N LEU A 617 -15.47 -12.69 -5.16
CA LEU A 617 -16.80 -13.28 -4.94
C LEU A 617 -17.87 -12.72 -5.91
N LEU A 618 -17.70 -11.47 -6.35
CA LEU A 618 -18.62 -10.79 -7.28
C LEU A 618 -18.33 -11.11 -8.75
N THR A 619 -17.07 -11.35 -9.11
CA THR A 619 -16.65 -11.49 -10.52
C THR A 619 -16.18 -12.88 -10.89
N GLY A 620 -15.69 -13.66 -9.94
CA GLY A 620 -15.00 -14.93 -10.19
C GLY A 620 -13.63 -14.76 -10.87
N ASP A 621 -13.10 -13.54 -10.98
CA ASP A 621 -11.81 -13.27 -11.60
C ASP A 621 -10.66 -13.64 -10.66
N GLU A 622 -9.85 -14.63 -11.07
CA GLU A 622 -8.73 -15.16 -10.29
C GLU A 622 -7.70 -14.08 -9.90
N GLU A 623 -7.57 -13.01 -10.67
CA GLU A 623 -6.59 -11.95 -10.37
C GLU A 623 -6.89 -11.26 -9.02
N TRP A 624 -8.16 -11.05 -8.70
CA TRP A 624 -8.54 -10.53 -7.38
C TRP A 624 -8.22 -11.50 -6.25
N LEU A 625 -8.39 -12.79 -6.49
CA LEU A 625 -8.07 -13.82 -5.49
C LEU A 625 -6.55 -13.91 -5.26
N LYS A 626 -5.73 -13.82 -6.32
CA LYS A 626 -4.27 -13.74 -6.21
C LYS A 626 -3.84 -12.53 -5.36
N GLN A 627 -4.43 -11.35 -5.63
CA GLN A 627 -4.16 -10.15 -4.82
C GLN A 627 -4.52 -10.38 -3.35
N THR A 628 -5.68 -10.99 -3.09
CA THR A 628 -6.12 -11.34 -1.73
C THR A 628 -5.09 -12.23 -1.03
N PHE A 629 -4.72 -13.36 -1.62
CA PHE A 629 -3.80 -14.31 -0.96
C PHE A 629 -2.39 -13.75 -0.80
N ASN A 630 -1.91 -12.94 -1.74
CA ASN A 630 -0.65 -12.23 -1.59
C ASN A 630 -0.67 -11.26 -0.40
N ALA A 631 -1.75 -10.50 -0.27
CA ALA A 631 -1.95 -9.58 0.85
C ALA A 631 -2.06 -10.33 2.19
N MET A 632 -2.87 -11.40 2.26
CA MET A 632 -3.00 -12.21 3.48
C MET A 632 -1.67 -12.83 3.91
N GLY A 633 -0.86 -13.30 2.95
CA GLY A 633 0.49 -13.78 3.23
C GLY A 633 1.40 -12.69 3.79
N ALA A 634 1.33 -11.48 3.24
CA ALA A 634 2.06 -10.34 3.78
C ALA A 634 1.58 -9.95 5.19
N PHE A 635 0.27 -9.94 5.43
CA PHE A 635 -0.33 -9.66 6.74
C PHE A 635 0.12 -10.65 7.81
N SER A 636 0.18 -11.94 7.48
CA SER A 636 0.62 -12.98 8.42
C SER A 636 2.07 -12.78 8.89
N ASN A 637 2.91 -12.14 8.09
CA ASN A 637 4.31 -11.85 8.43
C ASN A 637 4.47 -10.77 9.51
N LEU A 638 3.40 -10.04 9.86
CA LEU A 638 3.43 -9.07 10.94
C LEU A 638 3.39 -9.74 12.33
N ILE A 639 3.35 -11.07 12.35
CA ILE A 639 3.64 -11.87 13.53
C ILE A 639 4.92 -12.65 13.27
N ASP A 640 5.92 -12.48 14.11
CA ASP A 640 7.15 -13.27 14.02
C ASP A 640 6.85 -14.75 14.33
N TYR A 641 6.99 -15.58 13.32
CA TYR A 641 6.70 -17.02 13.46
C TYR A 641 7.64 -17.74 14.45
N LYS A 642 8.76 -17.12 14.83
CA LYS A 642 9.73 -17.69 15.78
C LYS A 642 9.29 -17.57 17.23
N ASN A 643 8.62 -16.46 17.57
CA ASN A 643 8.24 -16.15 18.96
C ASN A 643 6.78 -15.71 19.14
N GLY A 644 6.03 -15.50 18.05
CA GLY A 644 4.64 -15.03 18.08
C GLY A 644 4.47 -13.55 18.37
N ASP A 645 5.53 -12.77 18.37
CA ASP A 645 5.47 -11.33 18.65
C ASP A 645 5.04 -10.53 17.43
N LEU A 646 4.28 -9.47 17.68
CA LEU A 646 3.92 -8.51 16.65
C LEU A 646 5.16 -7.73 16.20
N ARG A 647 5.23 -7.46 14.92
CA ARG A 647 6.30 -6.67 14.31
C ARG A 647 5.78 -5.86 13.14
N TRP A 648 6.51 -4.81 12.80
CA TRP A 648 6.28 -4.02 11.60
C TRP A 648 7.38 -4.30 10.57
N ALA A 649 7.01 -4.34 9.30
CA ALA A 649 8.00 -4.23 8.23
C ALA A 649 7.80 -2.90 7.55
N PHE A 650 8.82 -2.07 7.47
CA PHE A 650 8.71 -0.76 6.84
C PHE A 650 10.00 -0.29 6.16
N VAL A 651 9.83 0.63 5.26
CA VAL A 651 10.91 1.40 4.68
C VAL A 651 11.00 2.72 5.45
N VAL A 652 12.11 2.95 6.08
CA VAL A 652 12.34 4.20 6.82
C VAL A 652 12.90 5.24 5.85
N ASP A 653 12.28 6.39 5.76
CA ASP A 653 12.88 7.58 5.16
C ASP A 653 13.48 8.47 6.27
N PRO A 654 14.80 8.43 6.49
CA PRO A 654 15.42 9.18 7.56
C PRO A 654 15.40 10.69 7.34
N TYR A 655 15.20 11.14 6.11
CA TYR A 655 15.08 12.56 5.83
C TYR A 655 13.79 13.13 6.40
N VAL A 656 12.68 12.46 6.21
CA VAL A 656 11.40 12.90 6.78
C VAL A 656 11.51 12.96 8.29
N GLN A 657 12.09 11.95 8.92
CA GLN A 657 12.33 11.96 10.36
C GLN A 657 13.28 13.09 10.81
N ALA A 658 14.35 13.34 10.06
CA ALA A 658 15.28 14.42 10.37
C ALA A 658 14.62 15.80 10.24
N VAL A 659 13.81 16.02 9.21
CA VAL A 659 13.07 17.27 9.02
C VAL A 659 12.10 17.51 10.17
N GLN A 660 11.38 16.49 10.55
CA GLN A 660 10.43 16.54 11.66
C GLN A 660 11.13 16.77 12.99
N ALA A 661 12.23 16.06 13.23
CA ALA A 661 13.06 16.22 14.40
C ALA A 661 13.66 17.63 14.51
N CYS A 662 14.00 18.25 13.39
CA CYS A 662 14.54 19.61 13.32
C CYS A 662 13.45 20.67 13.17
N SER A 663 12.19 20.28 12.97
CA SER A 663 11.10 21.25 12.88
C SER A 663 10.96 21.96 14.24
N HIS A 664 10.94 23.28 14.22
CA HIS A 664 10.64 24.08 15.42
C HIS A 664 9.16 24.08 15.76
N ASP A 665 8.40 23.19 15.16
CA ASP A 665 7.00 23.03 15.47
C ASP A 665 6.86 22.30 16.81
N THR A 666 6.52 23.07 17.81
CA THR A 666 6.37 22.61 19.19
C THR A 666 5.30 21.52 19.36
N ARG A 667 4.48 21.24 18.33
CA ARG A 667 3.54 20.13 18.38
C ARG A 667 4.22 18.78 18.43
N PHE A 668 5.47 18.71 18.02
CA PHE A 668 6.29 17.50 18.05
C PHE A 668 7.25 17.46 19.23
N THR A 669 7.14 18.38 20.16
CA THR A 669 7.88 18.32 21.42
C THR A 669 7.11 17.52 22.45
N ALA A 670 7.83 16.90 23.41
CA ALA A 670 7.23 16.08 24.46
C ALA A 670 6.03 16.71 25.16
N ASP A 671 6.11 18.02 25.36
CA ASP A 671 5.14 18.78 26.15
C ASP A 671 3.95 19.30 25.34
N SER A 672 3.97 19.14 24.04
CA SER A 672 3.04 19.83 23.16
C SER A 672 2.25 18.92 22.24
N LEU A 673 2.39 17.64 22.38
CA LEU A 673 1.66 16.72 21.53
C LEU A 673 0.19 16.75 21.83
N SER A 674 -0.58 17.27 20.92
CA SER A 674 -2.03 17.36 20.98
C SER A 674 -2.71 16.01 21.19
N PHE A 675 -1.99 14.92 21.06
CA PHE A 675 -2.47 13.54 21.22
C PHE A 675 -2.01 12.87 22.51
N GLY A 676 -1.33 13.60 23.39
CA GLY A 676 -0.79 13.02 24.61
C GLY A 676 0.32 12.01 24.42
N ASN A 677 0.85 11.92 23.19
CA ASN A 677 2.05 11.13 22.94
C ASN A 677 3.24 11.82 23.60
N PRO A 678 4.12 11.07 24.23
CA PRO A 678 5.41 11.61 24.55
C PRO A 678 6.08 11.97 23.24
N GLN A 679 6.97 12.92 23.32
CA GLN A 679 7.85 13.31 22.27
C GLN A 679 8.15 12.21 21.32
N PRO A 680 7.87 12.39 20.06
CA PRO A 680 8.49 11.58 19.03
C PRO A 680 9.97 11.56 19.32
N ARG A 681 10.50 10.40 19.49
CA ARG A 681 11.91 10.30 19.80
C ARG A 681 12.66 10.80 18.62
N LEU A 682 13.50 11.74 18.85
CA LEU A 682 14.47 12.18 17.89
C LEU A 682 15.37 10.99 17.62
N TYR A 683 15.00 10.17 16.65
CA TYR A 683 15.90 9.14 16.19
C TYR A 683 17.13 9.83 15.63
N ASP A 684 18.29 9.39 16.07
CA ASP A 684 19.50 9.70 15.32
C ASP A 684 19.37 8.99 13.97
N THR A 685 18.90 9.72 12.98
CA THR A 685 18.64 9.21 11.63
C THR A 685 19.86 8.55 11.01
N ARG A 686 21.09 8.90 11.49
CA ARG A 686 22.33 8.26 11.08
C ARG A 686 22.48 6.82 11.59
N LYS A 687 21.70 6.42 12.58
CA LYS A 687 21.69 5.05 13.13
C LYS A 687 20.53 4.22 12.60
N LEU A 688 19.56 4.83 11.93
CA LEU A 688 18.47 4.10 11.33
C LEU A 688 18.93 3.42 10.06
N ILE A 689 18.66 2.14 9.97
CA ILE A 689 18.85 1.41 8.72
C ILE A 689 17.64 1.70 7.85
N ILE A 690 17.91 2.31 6.69
CA ILE A 690 16.87 2.67 5.73
C ILE A 690 16.48 1.46 4.90
N GLY A 691 15.21 1.31 4.60
CA GLY A 691 14.69 0.34 3.65
C GLY A 691 13.87 -0.78 4.30
N GLU A 692 13.68 -1.84 3.56
CA GLU A 692 12.75 -2.92 3.88
C GLU A 692 13.28 -3.83 4.98
N GLN A 693 12.79 -3.68 6.19
CA GLN A 693 13.16 -4.52 7.31
C GLN A 693 12.00 -4.73 8.28
N TYR A 694 12.05 -5.81 9.03
CA TYR A 694 11.16 -5.98 10.17
C TYR A 694 11.76 -5.34 11.42
N VAL A 695 10.92 -4.65 12.15
CA VAL A 695 11.23 -4.13 13.49
C VAL A 695 10.17 -4.60 14.46
N ASN A 696 10.57 -4.82 15.70
CA ASN A 696 9.62 -5.15 16.75
C ASN A 696 8.68 -3.96 16.99
N MET A 697 7.45 -4.26 17.40
CA MET A 697 6.51 -3.26 17.86
C MET A 697 7.16 -2.43 18.98
N ILE A 698 7.12 -1.12 18.82
CA ILE A 698 7.74 -0.22 19.79
C ILE A 698 6.74 0.06 20.90
N SER A 699 6.80 -0.75 21.96
CA SER A 699 5.84 -0.67 23.07
C SER A 699 5.90 0.60 23.88
N ASP A 700 7.00 1.31 23.85
CA ASP A 700 7.16 2.55 24.57
C ASP A 700 6.56 3.78 23.83
N TRP A 701 6.11 3.61 22.60
CA TRP A 701 5.22 4.55 21.93
C TRP A 701 3.77 4.40 22.38
N GLN A 702 3.48 3.42 23.22
CA GLN A 702 2.16 3.22 23.80
C GLN A 702 1.81 4.35 24.76
N THR A 703 1.28 5.37 24.19
CA THR A 703 0.77 6.53 24.89
C THR A 703 -0.76 6.49 24.82
N ILE A 704 -1.37 7.61 25.10
CA ILE A 704 -2.83 7.76 25.02
C ILE A 704 -3.36 7.33 23.65
N ASN A 705 -2.59 7.57 22.60
CA ASN A 705 -2.96 7.30 21.20
C ASN A 705 -2.12 6.16 20.59
N SER A 706 -1.83 5.12 21.37
CA SER A 706 -1.08 3.98 20.86
C SER A 706 -1.73 3.38 19.62
N GLN A 707 -0.95 3.20 18.57
CA GLN A 707 -1.34 2.53 17.34
C GLN A 707 -0.75 1.12 17.24
N ASP A 708 -0.13 0.61 18.29
CA ASP A 708 0.48 -0.73 18.29
C ASP A 708 -0.51 -1.84 17.96
N ASN A 709 -1.80 -1.59 18.19
CA ASN A 709 -2.87 -2.54 17.93
C ASN A 709 -3.47 -2.44 16.51
N ASP A 710 -3.02 -1.49 15.70
CA ASP A 710 -3.53 -1.27 14.34
C ASP A 710 -3.40 -2.53 13.45
N VAL A 711 -2.33 -3.29 13.58
CA VAL A 711 -2.11 -4.55 12.85
C VAL A 711 -3.21 -5.59 13.05
N HIS A 712 -4.00 -5.52 14.12
CA HIS A 712 -5.08 -6.46 14.39
C HIS A 712 -6.24 -6.33 13.38
N GLU A 713 -6.35 -5.21 12.68
CA GLU A 713 -7.25 -5.05 11.54
C GLU A 713 -6.93 -6.02 10.41
N LEU A 714 -5.65 -6.27 10.15
CA LEU A 714 -5.19 -7.24 9.16
C LEU A 714 -5.55 -8.68 9.56
N PHE A 715 -5.45 -8.99 10.84
CA PHE A 715 -5.80 -10.32 11.37
C PHE A 715 -7.31 -10.54 11.37
N LYS A 716 -8.10 -9.48 11.63
CA LYS A 716 -9.55 -9.50 11.43
C LYS A 716 -9.86 -9.85 9.97
N CYS A 717 -9.20 -9.18 9.03
CA CYS A 717 -9.39 -9.43 7.61
C CYS A 717 -9.08 -10.89 7.24
N ILE A 718 -7.98 -11.48 7.71
CA ILE A 718 -7.68 -12.90 7.53
C ILE A 718 -8.82 -13.78 8.09
N GLY A 719 -9.30 -13.47 9.29
CA GLY A 719 -10.33 -14.24 9.97
C GLY A 719 -11.70 -14.24 9.25
N GLU A 720 -12.07 -13.11 8.69
CA GLU A 720 -13.36 -12.93 8.00
C GLU A 720 -13.32 -13.33 6.53
N THR A 721 -12.12 -13.53 5.92
CA THR A 721 -11.99 -13.84 4.51
C THR A 721 -11.48 -15.26 4.26
N VAL A 722 -10.19 -15.51 4.51
CA VAL A 722 -9.53 -16.75 4.08
C VAL A 722 -9.55 -17.87 5.13
N LEU A 723 -9.80 -17.57 6.38
CA LEU A 723 -9.75 -18.56 7.47
C LEU A 723 -10.68 -19.76 7.23
N THR A 724 -11.90 -19.51 6.75
CA THR A 724 -12.94 -20.54 6.62
C THR A 724 -13.25 -20.92 5.18
N ASN A 725 -12.53 -20.33 4.21
CA ASN A 725 -12.86 -20.44 2.78
C ASN A 725 -11.73 -21.09 2.00
N ALA A 726 -12.08 -22.05 1.13
CA ALA A 726 -11.23 -22.61 0.10
C ALA A 726 -11.78 -22.29 -1.29
N PHE A 727 -10.90 -22.26 -2.29
CA PHE A 727 -11.26 -21.87 -3.64
C PHE A 727 -10.68 -22.85 -4.64
N VAL A 728 -11.45 -23.21 -5.67
CA VAL A 728 -11.04 -24.05 -6.78
C VAL A 728 -11.41 -23.37 -8.09
N ILE A 729 -10.41 -23.17 -8.94
CA ILE A 729 -10.56 -22.42 -10.19
C ILE A 729 -10.04 -23.26 -11.34
N GLU A 730 -10.82 -23.36 -12.42
CA GLU A 730 -10.36 -23.90 -13.69
C GLU A 730 -9.90 -22.76 -14.62
N ARG A 731 -8.60 -22.69 -14.87
CA ARG A 731 -7.95 -21.67 -15.71
C ARG A 731 -8.28 -21.85 -17.20
N PRO A 732 -8.04 -20.82 -18.06
CA PRO A 732 -8.27 -20.90 -19.50
C PRO A 732 -7.57 -22.09 -20.19
N ASN A 733 -6.42 -22.49 -19.71
CA ASN A 733 -5.63 -23.62 -20.23
C ASN A 733 -6.12 -25.00 -19.76
N GLY A 734 -7.22 -25.07 -18.98
CA GLY A 734 -7.78 -26.30 -18.40
C GLY A 734 -7.07 -26.76 -17.10
N GLU A 735 -6.11 -26.01 -16.61
CA GLU A 735 -5.48 -26.27 -15.31
C GLU A 735 -6.46 -25.95 -14.18
N VAL A 736 -6.60 -26.88 -13.22
CA VAL A 736 -7.40 -26.67 -12.03
C VAL A 736 -6.48 -26.37 -10.85
N VAL A 737 -6.66 -25.21 -10.24
CA VAL A 737 -5.85 -24.73 -9.10
C VAL A 737 -6.70 -24.57 -7.85
N GLY A 738 -6.07 -24.76 -6.70
CA GLY A 738 -6.70 -24.59 -5.39
C GLY A 738 -6.01 -23.51 -4.57
N TYR A 739 -6.80 -22.73 -3.83
CA TYR A 739 -6.34 -21.82 -2.79
C TYR A 739 -6.91 -22.25 -1.46
N ASN A 740 -6.10 -22.30 -0.40
CA ASN A 740 -6.43 -22.89 0.90
C ASN A 740 -6.84 -24.38 0.84
N CYS A 741 -6.57 -25.05 -0.26
CA CYS A 741 -6.86 -26.47 -0.45
C CYS A 741 -5.92 -27.08 -1.48
N ARG A 742 -5.78 -28.40 -1.40
CA ARG A 742 -5.14 -29.19 -2.44
C ARG A 742 -6.21 -29.85 -3.31
N VAL A 743 -6.05 -29.71 -4.61
CA VAL A 743 -6.96 -30.32 -5.60
C VAL A 743 -6.25 -31.48 -6.27
N SER A 744 -6.93 -32.60 -6.36
CA SER A 744 -6.51 -33.75 -7.13
C SER A 744 -7.70 -34.31 -7.89
N GLY A 745 -7.49 -34.91 -9.05
CA GLY A 745 -8.59 -35.46 -9.81
C GLY A 745 -8.17 -36.07 -11.13
N LYS A 746 -9.13 -36.73 -11.78
CA LYS A 746 -8.96 -37.31 -13.11
C LYS A 746 -10.26 -37.12 -13.89
N GLY A 747 -10.16 -36.61 -15.11
CA GLY A 747 -11.32 -36.27 -15.92
C GLY A 747 -12.18 -35.20 -15.19
N ASN A 748 -13.49 -35.43 -15.14
CA ASN A 748 -14.45 -34.52 -14.53
C ASN A 748 -14.71 -34.80 -13.02
N THR A 749 -13.76 -35.46 -12.34
CA THR A 749 -13.87 -35.73 -10.90
C THR A 749 -12.72 -35.05 -10.15
N LEU A 750 -13.05 -34.26 -9.15
CA LEU A 750 -12.10 -33.55 -8.32
C LEU A 750 -12.25 -33.98 -6.85
N THR A 751 -11.12 -34.19 -6.20
CA THR A 751 -11.05 -34.32 -4.74
C THR A 751 -10.34 -33.10 -4.19
N VAL A 752 -11.04 -32.37 -3.34
CA VAL A 752 -10.56 -31.16 -2.69
C VAL A 752 -10.31 -31.47 -1.22
N LYS A 753 -9.08 -31.29 -0.79
CA LYS A 753 -8.66 -31.44 0.59
C LYS A 753 -8.35 -30.05 1.16
N ALA A 754 -9.15 -29.60 2.11
CA ALA A 754 -8.89 -28.34 2.83
C ALA A 754 -7.53 -28.41 3.54
N ASP A 755 -6.84 -27.28 3.60
CA ASP A 755 -5.55 -27.20 4.26
C ASP A 755 -5.69 -27.12 5.77
N GLU A 756 -6.81 -26.57 6.26
CA GLU A 756 -7.10 -26.43 7.68
C GLU A 756 -8.53 -26.90 8.01
N LYS A 757 -8.72 -27.31 9.26
CA LYS A 757 -10.04 -27.83 9.72
C LYS A 757 -11.15 -26.77 9.76
N GLN A 758 -10.79 -25.50 9.89
CA GLN A 758 -11.74 -24.37 9.92
C GLN A 758 -12.34 -24.06 8.55
N ILE A 759 -11.73 -24.57 7.48
CA ILE A 759 -12.21 -24.36 6.12
C ILE A 759 -13.45 -25.24 5.91
N VAL A 760 -14.59 -24.60 5.89
CA VAL A 760 -15.91 -25.23 5.75
C VAL A 760 -16.69 -24.74 4.53
N ASN A 761 -16.20 -23.72 3.86
CA ASN A 761 -16.78 -23.19 2.63
C ASN A 761 -15.86 -23.46 1.44
N LEU A 762 -16.45 -23.91 0.34
CA LEU A 762 -15.76 -24.14 -0.91
C LEU A 762 -16.38 -23.28 -2.01
N HIS A 763 -15.58 -22.40 -2.61
CA HIS A 763 -15.94 -21.59 -3.74
C HIS A 763 -15.33 -22.20 -5.01
N CYS A 764 -16.14 -22.53 -5.98
CA CYS A 764 -15.68 -23.11 -7.23
C CYS A 764 -16.01 -22.21 -8.41
N ASN A 765 -15.04 -22.00 -9.32
CA ASN A 765 -15.25 -21.36 -10.61
C ASN A 765 -14.72 -22.29 -11.70
N LEU A 766 -15.62 -23.09 -12.27
CA LEU A 766 -15.29 -24.19 -13.17
C LEU A 766 -15.84 -23.91 -14.58
N LYS A 767 -15.10 -24.26 -15.61
CA LYS A 767 -15.50 -24.06 -17.02
C LYS A 767 -16.40 -25.14 -17.58
N GLN A 768 -16.44 -26.25 -16.88
CA GLN A 768 -17.30 -27.41 -17.20
C GLN A 768 -17.85 -28.01 -15.90
N PRO A 769 -18.91 -28.84 -15.97
CA PRO A 769 -19.41 -29.50 -14.76
C PRO A 769 -18.41 -30.53 -14.23
N PHE A 770 -18.24 -30.55 -12.90
CA PHE A 770 -17.40 -31.51 -12.18
C PHE A 770 -18.16 -32.20 -11.06
N SER A 771 -17.79 -33.46 -10.79
CA SER A 771 -18.11 -34.13 -9.54
C SER A 771 -17.02 -33.80 -8.52
N VAL A 772 -17.36 -33.03 -7.49
CA VAL A 772 -16.38 -32.56 -6.50
C VAL A 772 -16.63 -33.25 -5.17
N THR A 773 -15.56 -33.84 -4.60
CA THR A 773 -15.55 -34.39 -3.24
C THR A 773 -14.80 -33.45 -2.33
N PHE A 774 -15.48 -32.98 -1.26
CA PHE A 774 -14.92 -32.08 -0.26
C PHE A 774 -15.51 -32.43 1.12
N GLY A 775 -14.70 -32.43 2.20
CA GLY A 775 -15.16 -32.79 3.57
C GLY A 775 -15.83 -34.15 3.66
N GLY A 776 -15.44 -35.14 2.80
CA GLY A 776 -16.03 -36.48 2.77
C GLY A 776 -17.40 -36.58 2.09
N LYS A 777 -17.92 -35.49 1.50
CA LYS A 777 -19.17 -35.45 0.75
C LYS A 777 -18.86 -35.19 -0.73
N SER A 778 -19.69 -35.75 -1.62
CA SER A 778 -19.56 -35.53 -3.06
C SER A 778 -20.79 -34.83 -3.61
N ARG A 779 -20.55 -33.87 -4.51
CA ARG A 779 -21.61 -33.10 -5.18
C ARG A 779 -21.24 -32.83 -6.62
N SER A 780 -22.21 -32.92 -7.52
CA SER A 780 -22.06 -32.43 -8.88
C SER A 780 -22.19 -30.90 -8.87
N LEU A 781 -21.14 -30.20 -9.29
CA LEU A 781 -21.11 -28.74 -9.41
C LEU A 781 -21.27 -28.33 -10.86
N PRO A 782 -22.11 -27.32 -11.15
CA PRO A 782 -22.31 -26.83 -12.50
C PRO A 782 -21.07 -26.07 -13.01
N LYS A 783 -21.10 -25.74 -14.30
CA LYS A 783 -20.20 -24.74 -14.87
C LYS A 783 -20.46 -23.36 -14.26
N GLY A 784 -19.40 -22.59 -14.07
CA GLY A 784 -19.44 -21.22 -13.54
C GLY A 784 -19.11 -21.15 -12.06
N TYR A 785 -19.33 -19.98 -11.50
CA TYR A 785 -19.12 -19.75 -10.09
C TYR A 785 -20.22 -20.40 -9.24
N CYS A 786 -19.84 -21.10 -8.19
CA CYS A 786 -20.76 -21.69 -7.23
C CYS A 786 -20.12 -21.83 -5.85
N ASP A 787 -20.94 -21.69 -4.81
CA ASP A 787 -20.56 -21.83 -3.43
C ASP A 787 -21.11 -23.12 -2.83
N TRP A 788 -20.32 -23.73 -1.97
CA TRP A 788 -20.71 -24.92 -1.24
C TRP A 788 -20.27 -24.85 0.22
N ALA A 789 -21.18 -24.50 1.09
CA ALA A 789 -20.95 -24.51 2.53
C ALA A 789 -21.16 -25.91 3.12
N PHE A 790 -20.23 -26.38 3.93
CA PHE A 790 -20.25 -27.73 4.52
C PHE A 790 -20.69 -27.80 5.93
N GLY A 791 -20.49 -26.87 6.63
CA GLY A 791 -20.68 -26.88 8.03
C GLY A 791 -21.63 -25.83 8.47
N GLN A 792 -22.41 -26.14 9.38
CA GLN A 792 -22.69 -25.15 10.35
C GLN A 792 -21.39 -24.42 10.71
N SER A 793 -21.30 -23.17 10.44
CA SER A 793 -21.14 -22.30 11.59
C SER A 793 -22.07 -22.87 12.67
N GLY A 794 -21.51 -23.59 13.60
CA GLY A 794 -22.27 -24.03 14.75
C GLY A 794 -22.75 -22.78 15.48
N TYR A 795 -23.99 -22.47 15.35
CA TYR A 795 -24.90 -21.79 16.28
C TYR A 795 -26.29 -21.85 15.70
#